data_0ce4d3fcdcf4ea88f126741fc847c188
#
_entry.id   0ce4d3fcdcf4ea88f126741fc847c188
#
_cell.length_a   1.000
_cell.length_b   1.000
_cell.length_c   1.000
_cell.angle_alpha   90.00
_cell.angle_beta   90.00
_cell.angle_gamma   90.00
#
_symmetry.space_group_name_H-M   'P 1'
#
loop_
_entity.id
_entity.type
_entity.pdbx_description
1 polymer ?
#
loop_
_entity_poly.entity_id
_entity_poly.type
_entity_poly.pdbx_seq_one_letter_code
_entity_poly.pdbx_strand_id
1 'polypeptide(L)'
;MSLFASLQNGVSGLNAASSGLNTTAHNLANTKTAGYTRQQTIQKDMYYQTFKVSNNGAMKIGMGTYVADVRQIRDMFLDKEYRLQVSRQTFYEKQVECEQEVEDIFGENEGVEFRNSMESMWKAIQNLSTKPESVVNRQLFIAQCESFIETAKNAYTAITKYQSGLNTEVAKQVKEVNDIADKIAALNKTIAEKEASGVENANDYRDQRNLLMDELAKYTYYTYNEDIDGKVQIYINNAPLVIETKAFHMKTESATQTGLYNVVWESNGFGDVYKQDEAYSTAKKTDTGTLYGILTARGNKNAVYSDVPQQPDPNDKKYLNADGSFNQTLYDTDYGKYKDKVELYNNTIGNSILTQAEAQFDLLINGVVTMLNDVFCPNLKDKNDDDRITIKSAVEGTTKDANGNDITFKLDTSKKYKLLDVTNSPVGADDDETIGTELFVRTGMSRYTKITLDHQVYSDSCVDSDGNPLGLAKDNGDGTYTLYVYNEENVSIEQDKTDGKYTYNYHDDKDGYTDKTTMYTITNLQINPDILADYSLLPVKENSTGGDSGAYAQDIYQKILTAWKSDFAVLDPNTKTSYTFDEYYNEMIGNFGTRGSVWQTIVDNQEKEVQQDEEKRQQIAGVSTDEELASLLTYQHAYNAASRYINVVNQMLEHLLERLG
;
A
#
# COMPACT_ATOMS: atom_id res chain seq x y z
N MET A 1 -57.72 5.85 -56.08
CA MET A 1 -56.85 6.15 -54.91
C MET A 1 -57.35 7.47 -54.30
N SER A 2 -57.44 7.58 -52.97
CA SER A 2 -57.74 8.86 -52.35
C SER A 2 -56.52 9.75 -52.53
N LEU A 3 -56.62 10.87 -53.21
CA LEU A 3 -55.54 11.87 -53.40
C LEU A 3 -55.01 12.36 -52.05
N PHE A 4 -55.86 12.40 -51.01
CA PHE A 4 -55.44 12.69 -49.65
C PHE A 4 -54.51 11.64 -49.05
N ALA A 5 -54.71 10.36 -49.30
CA ALA A 5 -53.77 9.31 -48.86
C ALA A 5 -52.44 9.45 -49.61
N SER A 6 -52.45 9.81 -50.89
CA SER A 6 -51.21 10.05 -51.64
C SER A 6 -50.48 11.30 -51.12
N LEU A 7 -51.19 12.38 -50.78
CA LEU A 7 -50.62 13.57 -50.17
C LEU A 7 -49.99 13.21 -48.81
N GLN A 8 -50.70 12.46 -47.97
CA GLN A 8 -50.19 12.01 -46.66
C GLN A 8 -48.91 11.18 -46.82
N ASN A 9 -48.85 10.27 -47.80
CA ASN A 9 -47.64 9.47 -48.08
C ASN A 9 -46.46 10.40 -48.48
N GLY A 10 -46.71 11.39 -49.30
CA GLY A 10 -45.68 12.37 -49.68
C GLY A 10 -45.15 13.19 -48.48
N VAL A 11 -46.07 13.72 -47.67
CA VAL A 11 -45.72 14.50 -46.47
C VAL A 11 -44.96 13.66 -45.44
N SER A 12 -45.40 12.43 -45.21
CA SER A 12 -44.72 11.52 -44.30
C SER A 12 -43.30 11.15 -44.77
N GLY A 13 -43.12 10.91 -46.07
CA GLY A 13 -41.81 10.68 -46.65
C GLY A 13 -40.89 11.87 -46.57
N LEU A 14 -41.44 13.11 -46.77
CA LEU A 14 -40.69 14.34 -46.65
C LEU A 14 -40.22 14.59 -45.21
N ASN A 15 -41.09 14.39 -44.22
CA ASN A 15 -40.75 14.51 -42.80
C ASN A 15 -39.70 13.50 -42.38
N ALA A 16 -39.82 12.26 -42.82
CA ALA A 16 -38.83 11.22 -42.50
C ALA A 16 -37.45 11.52 -43.12
N ALA A 17 -37.43 12.02 -44.38
CA ALA A 17 -36.20 12.41 -45.05
C ALA A 17 -35.56 13.66 -44.36
N SER A 18 -36.36 14.65 -43.95
CA SER A 18 -35.90 15.81 -43.22
C SER A 18 -35.29 15.44 -41.89
N SER A 19 -35.93 14.55 -41.13
CA SER A 19 -35.37 14.04 -39.85
C SER A 19 -34.06 13.29 -40.09
N GLY A 20 -33.96 12.45 -41.12
CA GLY A 20 -32.70 11.80 -41.50
C GLY A 20 -31.59 12.81 -41.84
N LEU A 21 -31.90 13.86 -42.60
CA LEU A 21 -30.96 14.94 -42.93
C LEU A 21 -30.44 15.63 -41.65
N ASN A 22 -31.34 16.00 -40.75
CA ASN A 22 -30.97 16.64 -39.47
C ASN A 22 -30.07 15.75 -38.62
N THR A 23 -30.40 14.46 -38.47
CA THR A 23 -29.59 13.52 -37.70
C THR A 23 -28.20 13.34 -38.30
N THR A 24 -28.13 13.15 -39.65
CA THR A 24 -26.86 13.01 -40.37
C THR A 24 -26.00 14.29 -40.27
N ALA A 25 -26.62 15.48 -40.40
CA ALA A 25 -25.94 16.76 -40.22
C ALA A 25 -25.42 16.93 -38.77
N HIS A 26 -26.19 16.49 -37.78
CA HIS A 26 -25.79 16.49 -36.37
C HIS A 26 -24.60 15.55 -36.11
N ASN A 27 -24.62 14.31 -36.66
CA ASN A 27 -23.50 13.39 -36.60
C ASN A 27 -22.23 14.03 -37.20
N LEU A 28 -22.33 14.61 -38.38
CA LEU A 28 -21.22 15.22 -39.10
C LEU A 28 -20.62 16.41 -38.32
N ALA A 29 -21.49 17.26 -37.73
CA ALA A 29 -21.05 18.41 -36.93
C ALA A 29 -20.28 17.97 -35.66
N ASN A 30 -20.62 16.81 -35.09
CA ASN A 30 -20.05 16.28 -33.85
C ASN A 30 -18.97 15.21 -34.04
N THR A 31 -18.47 15.00 -35.25
CA THR A 31 -17.44 13.99 -35.55
C THR A 31 -16.19 14.08 -34.65
N LYS A 32 -15.85 15.30 -34.18
CA LYS A 32 -14.68 15.57 -33.31
C LYS A 32 -15.07 15.84 -31.86
N THR A 33 -16.34 15.71 -31.50
CA THR A 33 -16.80 15.92 -30.12
C THR A 33 -16.48 14.68 -29.29
N ALA A 34 -15.71 14.84 -28.23
CA ALA A 34 -15.33 13.74 -27.35
C ALA A 34 -16.58 13.08 -26.73
N GLY A 35 -16.64 11.75 -26.75
CA GLY A 35 -17.74 10.97 -26.19
C GLY A 35 -19.02 10.98 -27.05
N TYR A 36 -19.04 11.65 -28.20
CA TYR A 36 -20.21 11.66 -29.08
C TYR A 36 -20.42 10.28 -29.72
N THR A 37 -21.65 9.80 -29.67
CA THR A 37 -22.07 8.51 -30.25
C THR A 37 -22.94 8.75 -31.48
N ARG A 38 -22.63 8.05 -32.59
CA ARG A 38 -23.41 8.09 -33.82
C ARG A 38 -24.89 7.84 -33.57
N GLN A 39 -25.75 8.72 -34.08
CA GLN A 39 -27.18 8.61 -33.96
C GLN A 39 -27.78 8.10 -35.26
N GLN A 40 -28.84 7.29 -35.18
CA GLN A 40 -29.54 6.70 -36.30
C GLN A 40 -31.05 6.86 -36.18
N THR A 41 -31.69 7.39 -37.21
CA THR A 41 -33.15 7.43 -37.30
C THR A 41 -33.74 6.06 -37.61
N ILE A 42 -34.72 5.62 -36.81
CA ILE A 42 -35.50 4.42 -37.05
C ILE A 42 -36.84 4.80 -37.64
N GLN A 43 -37.08 4.37 -38.87
CA GLN A 43 -38.33 4.60 -39.55
C GLN A 43 -39.25 3.37 -39.44
N LYS A 44 -40.57 3.58 -39.26
CA LYS A 44 -41.59 2.54 -39.24
C LYS A 44 -42.74 2.91 -40.14
N ASP A 45 -43.42 1.90 -40.61
CA ASP A 45 -44.65 2.09 -41.40
C ASP A 45 -45.73 2.74 -40.53
N MET A 46 -46.45 3.70 -41.12
CA MET A 46 -47.72 4.17 -40.55
C MET A 46 -48.78 3.08 -40.68
N TYR A 47 -49.99 3.36 -40.23
CA TYR A 47 -51.09 2.41 -40.34
C TYR A 47 -51.52 2.20 -41.79
N TYR A 48 -52.17 1.05 -42.05
CA TYR A 48 -52.82 0.72 -43.33
C TYR A 48 -54.30 1.06 -43.26
N GLN A 49 -54.79 1.86 -44.17
CA GLN A 49 -56.21 2.16 -44.31
C GLN A 49 -56.90 1.20 -45.25
N THR A 50 -57.99 0.53 -44.80
CA THR A 50 -58.84 -0.31 -45.64
C THR A 50 -59.74 0.57 -46.49
N PHE A 51 -59.63 0.51 -47.81
CA PHE A 51 -60.48 1.28 -48.74
C PHE A 51 -61.52 0.47 -49.44
N LYS A 52 -61.42 -0.86 -49.49
CA LYS A 52 -62.41 -1.76 -50.09
C LYS A 52 -62.33 -3.12 -49.38
N VAL A 53 -63.47 -3.62 -48.98
CA VAL A 53 -63.64 -5.01 -48.51
C VAL A 53 -64.36 -5.81 -49.57
N SER A 54 -63.84 -6.97 -49.95
CA SER A 54 -64.40 -7.92 -50.95
C SER A 54 -64.43 -9.30 -50.31
N ASN A 55 -65.21 -10.22 -50.87
CA ASN A 55 -65.26 -11.61 -50.39
C ASN A 55 -63.89 -12.31 -50.41
N ASN A 56 -62.92 -11.80 -51.18
CA ASN A 56 -61.55 -12.35 -51.29
C ASN A 56 -60.54 -11.62 -50.45
N GLY A 57 -60.93 -10.69 -49.52
CA GLY A 57 -60.03 -9.96 -48.60
C GLY A 57 -60.25 -8.45 -48.60
N ALA A 58 -59.56 -7.76 -47.69
CA ALA A 58 -59.58 -6.34 -47.60
C ALA A 58 -58.41 -5.73 -48.39
N MET A 59 -58.73 -4.80 -49.28
CA MET A 59 -57.70 -3.96 -49.96
C MET A 59 -57.30 -2.83 -49.05
N LYS A 60 -55.99 -2.78 -48.73
CA LYS A 60 -55.41 -1.78 -47.82
C LYS A 60 -54.44 -0.88 -48.58
N ILE A 61 -54.39 0.39 -48.18
CA ILE A 61 -53.39 1.38 -48.64
C ILE A 61 -52.52 1.75 -47.47
N GLY A 62 -51.17 1.71 -47.60
CA GLY A 62 -50.24 2.24 -46.64
C GLY A 62 -50.34 3.76 -46.59
N MET A 63 -50.32 4.30 -45.41
CA MET A 63 -50.43 5.78 -45.12
C MET A 63 -49.08 6.46 -44.97
N GLY A 64 -47.99 5.79 -45.36
CA GLY A 64 -46.66 6.34 -45.38
C GLY A 64 -45.75 5.80 -44.24
N THR A 65 -44.78 6.58 -43.83
CA THR A 65 -43.77 6.25 -42.84
C THR A 65 -43.68 7.37 -41.79
N TYR A 66 -43.18 7.03 -40.65
CA TYR A 66 -42.81 8.02 -39.60
C TYR A 66 -41.50 7.63 -38.96
N VAL A 67 -40.78 8.64 -38.42
CA VAL A 67 -39.60 8.44 -37.55
C VAL A 67 -40.10 7.97 -36.19
N ALA A 68 -39.85 6.72 -35.87
CA ALA A 68 -40.28 6.12 -34.60
C ALA A 68 -39.31 6.46 -33.47
N ASP A 69 -38.03 6.64 -33.81
CA ASP A 69 -36.98 6.86 -32.82
C ASP A 69 -35.71 7.41 -33.47
N VAL A 70 -34.87 8.08 -32.70
CA VAL A 70 -33.48 8.46 -33.01
C VAL A 70 -32.60 7.86 -31.91
N ARG A 71 -32.04 6.71 -32.20
CA ARG A 71 -31.23 5.98 -31.23
C ARG A 71 -29.73 6.20 -31.39
N GLN A 72 -28.97 6.04 -30.33
CA GLN A 72 -27.51 5.90 -30.36
C GLN A 72 -27.12 4.49 -30.84
N ILE A 73 -26.05 4.42 -31.65
CA ILE A 73 -25.45 3.14 -32.05
C ILE A 73 -24.31 2.84 -31.08
N ARG A 74 -24.54 1.97 -30.09
CA ARG A 74 -23.58 1.67 -29.02
C ARG A 74 -23.64 0.21 -28.65
N ASP A 75 -22.48 -0.37 -28.25
CA ASP A 75 -22.36 -1.71 -27.73
C ASP A 75 -21.95 -1.64 -26.24
N MET A 76 -22.88 -2.02 -25.35
CA MET A 76 -22.66 -1.98 -23.91
C MET A 76 -21.62 -3.00 -23.43
N PHE A 77 -21.38 -4.08 -24.18
CA PHE A 77 -20.35 -5.05 -23.83
C PHE A 77 -18.95 -4.43 -24.03
N LEU A 78 -18.72 -3.83 -25.19
CA LEU A 78 -17.45 -3.14 -25.47
C LEU A 78 -17.19 -1.99 -24.49
N ASP A 79 -18.23 -1.26 -24.08
CA ASP A 79 -18.09 -0.23 -23.05
C ASP A 79 -17.64 -0.81 -21.70
N LYS A 80 -18.16 -1.96 -21.29
CA LYS A 80 -17.75 -2.62 -20.05
C LYS A 80 -16.32 -3.13 -20.12
N GLU A 81 -15.91 -3.73 -21.23
CA GLU A 81 -14.54 -4.20 -21.42
C GLU A 81 -13.56 -3.02 -21.43
N TYR A 82 -13.82 -1.99 -22.23
CA TYR A 82 -12.99 -0.79 -22.25
C TYR A 82 -12.78 -0.20 -20.85
N ARG A 83 -13.87 -0.02 -20.08
CA ARG A 83 -13.81 0.55 -18.72
C ARG A 83 -13.02 -0.35 -17.76
N LEU A 84 -13.12 -1.67 -17.91
CA LEU A 84 -12.33 -2.60 -17.13
C LEU A 84 -10.84 -2.48 -17.46
N GLN A 85 -10.48 -2.43 -18.75
CA GLN A 85 -9.08 -2.33 -19.17
C GLN A 85 -8.47 -0.98 -18.78
N VAL A 86 -9.20 0.13 -18.92
CA VAL A 86 -8.77 1.46 -18.43
C VAL A 86 -8.53 1.43 -16.93
N SER A 87 -9.43 0.81 -16.17
CA SER A 87 -9.30 0.72 -14.72
C SER A 87 -8.08 -0.11 -14.29
N ARG A 88 -7.74 -1.18 -15.02
CA ARG A 88 -6.52 -1.96 -14.80
C ARG A 88 -5.27 -1.18 -15.17
N GLN A 89 -5.28 -0.54 -16.33
CA GLN A 89 -4.16 0.28 -16.77
C GLN A 89 -3.79 1.30 -15.68
N THR A 90 -4.76 2.08 -15.20
CA THR A 90 -4.51 3.12 -14.20
C THR A 90 -4.08 2.60 -12.84
N PHE A 91 -4.49 1.38 -12.46
CA PHE A 91 -3.98 0.71 -11.26
C PHE A 91 -2.48 0.41 -11.40
N TYR A 92 -2.06 -0.24 -12.49
CA TYR A 92 -0.66 -0.62 -12.68
C TYR A 92 0.23 0.59 -13.00
N GLU A 93 -0.26 1.63 -13.68
CA GLU A 93 0.45 2.90 -13.85
C GLU A 93 0.82 3.50 -12.48
N LYS A 94 -0.10 3.45 -11.52
CA LYS A 94 0.18 3.96 -10.17
C LYS A 94 1.17 3.09 -9.40
N GLN A 95 1.16 1.76 -9.61
CA GLN A 95 2.19 0.89 -9.03
C GLN A 95 3.57 1.23 -9.60
N VAL A 96 3.69 1.41 -10.93
CA VAL A 96 4.95 1.81 -11.59
C VAL A 96 5.47 3.15 -11.07
N GLU A 97 4.59 4.16 -10.97
CA GLU A 97 4.94 5.48 -10.43
C GLU A 97 5.50 5.37 -9.01
N CYS A 98 4.84 4.60 -8.14
CA CYS A 98 5.29 4.45 -6.76
C CYS A 98 6.61 3.66 -6.65
N GLU A 99 6.82 2.68 -7.52
CA GLU A 99 8.07 1.92 -7.55
C GLU A 99 9.25 2.77 -8.02
N GLN A 100 9.04 3.57 -9.07
CA GLN A 100 10.06 4.51 -9.55
C GLN A 100 10.45 5.52 -8.48
N GLU A 101 9.49 6.04 -7.70
CA GLU A 101 9.79 6.96 -6.60
C GLU A 101 10.61 6.28 -5.50
N VAL A 102 10.32 5.01 -5.18
CA VAL A 102 11.14 4.23 -4.23
C VAL A 102 12.55 4.02 -4.76
N GLU A 103 12.68 3.66 -6.05
CA GLU A 103 13.99 3.55 -6.70
C GLU A 103 14.76 4.88 -6.66
N ASP A 104 14.09 6.01 -6.91
CA ASP A 104 14.70 7.34 -6.88
C ASP A 104 15.13 7.73 -5.45
N ILE A 105 14.36 7.40 -4.42
CA ILE A 105 14.70 7.66 -3.02
C ILE A 105 15.95 6.88 -2.59
N PHE A 106 16.05 5.62 -2.97
CA PHE A 106 17.25 4.83 -2.70
C PHE A 106 18.40 5.16 -3.67
N GLY A 107 18.10 5.81 -4.77
CA GLY A 107 18.87 6.61 -5.72
C GLY A 107 20.24 6.15 -6.09
N GLU A 108 20.37 5.09 -6.86
CA GLU A 108 21.68 4.67 -7.36
C GLU A 108 22.22 5.48 -8.56
N ASN A 109 21.45 6.48 -9.03
CA ASN A 109 21.77 7.19 -10.27
C ASN A 109 22.78 8.34 -10.14
N GLU A 110 23.02 8.90 -8.93
CA GLU A 110 24.00 9.98 -8.72
C GLU A 110 24.75 9.89 -7.38
N GLY A 111 25.52 8.79 -7.17
CA GLY A 111 26.47 8.72 -6.05
C GLY A 111 25.79 8.47 -4.71
N VAL A 112 25.06 7.40 -4.63
CA VAL A 112 24.21 6.96 -3.53
C VAL A 112 24.83 7.09 -2.18
N GLU A 113 24.22 7.92 -1.44
CA GLU A 113 24.67 8.28 -0.12
C GLU A 113 24.61 7.10 0.85
N PHE A 114 23.58 6.25 0.81
CA PHE A 114 23.43 5.15 1.79
C PHE A 114 24.44 4.02 1.57
N ARG A 115 24.61 3.50 0.36
CA ARG A 115 25.62 2.48 0.05
C ARG A 115 27.02 2.97 0.41
N ASN A 116 27.34 4.20 0.05
CA ASN A 116 28.62 4.82 0.35
C ASN A 116 28.84 4.99 1.86
N SER A 117 27.79 5.32 2.62
CA SER A 117 27.85 5.43 4.08
C SER A 117 28.11 4.06 4.73
N MET A 118 27.44 3.01 4.26
CA MET A 118 27.65 1.62 4.69
C MET A 118 29.07 1.14 4.40
N GLU A 119 29.58 1.36 3.17
CA GLU A 119 30.98 1.05 2.81
C GLU A 119 32.00 1.85 3.63
N SER A 120 31.72 3.11 3.92
CA SER A 120 32.61 3.97 4.69
C SER A 120 32.66 3.51 6.15
N MET A 121 31.54 3.13 6.73
CA MET A 121 31.47 2.51 8.05
C MET A 121 32.26 1.18 8.07
N TRP A 122 32.10 0.32 7.08
CA TRP A 122 32.87 -0.92 6.95
C TRP A 122 34.39 -0.65 6.91
N LYS A 123 34.83 0.32 6.11
CA LYS A 123 36.27 0.74 6.04
C LYS A 123 36.76 1.27 7.39
N ALA A 124 35.93 2.02 8.11
CA ALA A 124 36.27 2.53 9.43
C ALA A 124 36.42 1.39 10.47
N ILE A 125 35.56 0.35 10.43
CA ILE A 125 35.68 -0.86 11.24
C ILE A 125 37.02 -1.57 10.94
N GLN A 126 37.38 -1.73 9.67
CA GLN A 126 38.67 -2.34 9.26
C GLN A 126 39.88 -1.56 9.78
N ASN A 127 39.82 -0.22 9.71
CA ASN A 127 40.89 0.61 10.24
C ASN A 127 41.02 0.48 11.76
N LEU A 128 39.89 0.41 12.47
CA LEU A 128 39.84 0.26 13.91
C LEU A 128 40.27 -1.15 14.34
N SER A 129 39.96 -2.20 13.57
CA SER A 129 40.44 -3.58 13.84
C SER A 129 41.97 -3.68 13.75
N THR A 130 42.61 -2.84 12.96
CA THR A 130 44.07 -2.85 12.79
C THR A 130 44.77 -2.04 13.90
N LYS A 131 44.16 -0.95 14.37
CA LYS A 131 44.72 -0.03 15.38
C LYS A 131 43.63 0.47 16.35
N PRO A 132 43.14 -0.36 17.28
CA PRO A 132 42.10 0.04 18.23
C PRO A 132 42.54 1.08 19.24
N GLU A 133 43.86 1.21 19.49
CA GLU A 133 44.45 2.22 20.33
C GLU A 133 44.37 3.64 19.76
N SER A 134 44.16 3.77 18.43
CA SER A 134 44.14 5.06 17.76
C SER A 134 42.87 5.84 18.04
N VAL A 135 43.01 6.96 18.78
CA VAL A 135 41.87 7.90 19.02
C VAL A 135 41.28 8.42 17.71
N VAL A 136 42.12 8.68 16.70
CA VAL A 136 41.65 9.13 15.34
C VAL A 136 40.78 8.08 14.68
N ASN A 137 41.14 6.79 14.75
CA ASN A 137 40.32 5.71 14.17
C ASN A 137 39.00 5.57 14.92
N ARG A 138 38.99 5.73 16.24
CA ARG A 138 37.73 5.72 17.03
C ARG A 138 36.81 6.86 16.63
N GLN A 139 37.34 8.09 16.55
CA GLN A 139 36.59 9.27 16.10
C GLN A 139 36.03 9.05 14.66
N LEU A 140 36.85 8.53 13.74
CA LEU A 140 36.44 8.26 12.38
C LEU A 140 35.31 7.22 12.36
N PHE A 141 35.44 6.12 13.11
CA PHE A 141 34.40 5.08 13.19
C PHE A 141 33.07 5.63 13.68
N ILE A 142 33.09 6.38 14.79
CA ILE A 142 31.88 6.99 15.37
C ILE A 142 31.25 7.98 14.37
N ALA A 143 32.05 8.82 13.70
CA ALA A 143 31.54 9.75 12.70
C ALA A 143 30.92 9.02 11.47
N GLN A 144 31.48 7.88 11.06
CA GLN A 144 30.87 7.08 9.98
C GLN A 144 29.59 6.38 10.44
N CYS A 145 29.49 5.92 11.69
CA CYS A 145 28.26 5.39 12.26
C CYS A 145 27.16 6.47 12.37
N GLU A 146 27.53 7.70 12.75
CA GLU A 146 26.60 8.85 12.77
C GLU A 146 26.08 9.14 11.35
N SER A 147 26.99 9.23 10.36
CA SER A 147 26.63 9.43 8.96
C SER A 147 25.72 8.32 8.44
N PHE A 148 25.98 7.06 8.79
CA PHE A 148 25.17 5.92 8.42
C PHE A 148 23.73 6.04 8.92
N ILE A 149 23.54 6.34 10.21
CA ILE A 149 22.19 6.51 10.79
C ILE A 149 21.48 7.74 10.21
N GLU A 150 22.20 8.85 10.01
CA GLU A 150 21.59 10.05 9.45
C GLU A 150 21.13 9.85 8.01
N THR A 151 21.95 9.21 7.19
CA THR A 151 21.59 8.86 5.81
C THR A 151 20.40 7.90 5.79
N ALA A 152 20.37 6.89 6.67
CA ALA A 152 19.24 5.98 6.80
C ALA A 152 17.96 6.72 7.19
N LYS A 153 18.02 7.65 8.17
CA LYS A 153 16.88 8.48 8.56
C LYS A 153 16.36 9.35 7.42
N ASN A 154 17.26 9.91 6.62
CA ASN A 154 16.90 10.75 5.48
C ASN A 154 16.14 9.93 4.43
N ALA A 155 16.62 8.73 4.07
CA ALA A 155 15.94 7.84 3.14
C ALA A 155 14.56 7.40 3.68
N TYR A 156 14.48 6.96 4.93
CA TYR A 156 13.22 6.58 5.57
C TYR A 156 12.22 7.74 5.64
N THR A 157 12.71 8.95 5.97
CA THR A 157 11.88 10.17 6.00
C THR A 157 11.35 10.53 4.60
N ALA A 158 12.14 10.32 3.54
CA ALA A 158 11.67 10.54 2.18
C ALA A 158 10.53 9.57 1.82
N ILE A 159 10.65 8.27 2.15
CA ILE A 159 9.61 7.27 1.94
C ILE A 159 8.32 7.66 2.68
N THR A 160 8.39 7.96 3.98
CA THR A 160 7.22 8.31 4.79
C THR A 160 6.57 9.63 4.36
N LYS A 161 7.37 10.59 3.87
CA LYS A 161 6.88 11.83 3.27
C LYS A 161 6.11 11.56 1.99
N TYR A 162 6.63 10.70 1.12
CA TYR A 162 5.93 10.28 -0.10
C TYR A 162 4.63 9.56 0.24
N GLN A 163 4.66 8.63 1.21
CA GLN A 163 3.46 7.95 1.73
C GLN A 163 2.39 8.95 2.21
N SER A 164 2.81 10.01 2.90
CA SER A 164 1.91 11.10 3.33
C SER A 164 1.37 11.91 2.14
N GLY A 165 2.16 12.10 1.08
CA GLY A 165 1.71 12.71 -0.18
C GLY A 165 0.61 11.89 -0.83
N LEU A 166 0.81 10.58 -0.95
CA LEU A 166 -0.21 9.65 -1.46
C LEU A 166 -1.49 9.66 -0.61
N ASN A 167 -1.35 9.81 0.71
CA ASN A 167 -2.50 9.96 1.60
C ASN A 167 -3.36 11.18 1.27
N THR A 168 -2.73 12.30 0.92
CA THR A 168 -3.42 13.51 0.45
C THR A 168 -4.09 13.29 -0.92
N GLU A 169 -3.45 12.52 -1.80
CA GLU A 169 -4.00 12.17 -3.11
C GLU A 169 -5.26 11.31 -2.98
N VAL A 170 -5.31 10.36 -2.03
CA VAL A 170 -6.53 9.58 -1.71
C VAL A 170 -7.71 10.50 -1.43
N ALA A 171 -7.54 11.51 -0.57
CA ALA A 171 -8.63 12.45 -0.24
C ALA A 171 -9.10 13.23 -1.47
N LYS A 172 -8.18 13.64 -2.35
CA LYS A 172 -8.51 14.33 -3.60
C LYS A 172 -9.29 13.41 -4.53
N GLN A 173 -8.84 12.17 -4.74
CA GLN A 173 -9.52 11.24 -5.65
C GLN A 173 -10.89 10.81 -5.13
N VAL A 174 -11.07 10.65 -3.83
CA VAL A 174 -12.40 10.41 -3.22
C VAL A 174 -13.36 11.54 -3.55
N LYS A 175 -12.89 12.79 -3.47
CA LYS A 175 -13.71 13.95 -3.85
C LYS A 175 -14.09 13.94 -5.33
N GLU A 176 -13.14 13.64 -6.24
CA GLU A 176 -13.42 13.54 -7.68
C GLU A 176 -14.46 12.46 -7.99
N VAL A 177 -14.35 11.28 -7.37
CA VAL A 177 -15.35 10.21 -7.52
C VAL A 177 -16.73 10.67 -7.06
N ASN A 178 -16.85 11.37 -5.93
CA ASN A 178 -18.11 11.90 -5.44
C ASN A 178 -18.68 12.96 -6.40
N ASP A 179 -17.86 13.88 -6.89
CA ASP A 179 -18.25 14.91 -7.84
C ASP A 179 -18.76 14.30 -9.18
N ILE A 180 -18.12 13.22 -9.64
CA ILE A 180 -18.59 12.46 -10.83
C ILE A 180 -19.93 11.78 -10.53
N ALA A 181 -20.09 11.15 -9.37
CA ALA A 181 -21.33 10.49 -8.97
C ALA A 181 -22.52 11.47 -8.93
N ASP A 182 -22.32 12.66 -8.39
CA ASP A 182 -23.34 13.73 -8.38
C ASP A 182 -23.74 14.17 -9.79
N LYS A 183 -22.76 14.36 -10.67
CA LYS A 183 -23.02 14.72 -12.08
C LYS A 183 -23.80 13.61 -12.81
N ILE A 184 -23.46 12.34 -12.58
CA ILE A 184 -24.18 11.21 -13.17
C ILE A 184 -25.62 11.15 -12.65
N ALA A 185 -25.83 11.34 -11.34
CA ALA A 185 -27.17 11.37 -10.74
C ALA A 185 -28.03 12.52 -11.29
N ALA A 186 -27.44 13.71 -11.50
CA ALA A 186 -28.10 14.84 -12.13
C ALA A 186 -28.47 14.57 -13.60
N LEU A 187 -27.58 13.92 -14.37
CA LEU A 187 -27.86 13.52 -15.74
C LEU A 187 -28.94 12.44 -15.81
N ASN A 188 -28.95 11.46 -14.91
CA ASN A 188 -30.05 10.50 -14.82
C ASN A 188 -31.41 11.18 -14.65
N LYS A 189 -31.48 12.22 -13.79
CA LYS A 189 -32.70 13.00 -13.61
C LYS A 189 -33.11 13.72 -14.92
N THR A 190 -32.16 14.39 -15.56
CA THR A 190 -32.42 15.13 -16.81
C THR A 190 -32.87 14.19 -17.94
N ILE A 191 -32.22 13.02 -18.08
CA ILE A 191 -32.58 12.01 -19.08
C ILE A 191 -34.01 11.53 -18.83
N ALA A 192 -34.33 11.11 -17.60
CA ALA A 192 -35.68 10.63 -17.26
C ALA A 192 -36.76 11.70 -17.50
N GLU A 193 -36.49 12.98 -17.20
CA GLU A 193 -37.42 14.09 -17.45
C GLU A 193 -37.65 14.33 -18.95
N LYS A 194 -36.61 14.25 -19.78
CA LYS A 194 -36.69 14.43 -21.22
C LYS A 194 -37.38 13.27 -21.92
N GLU A 195 -37.09 12.05 -21.51
CA GLU A 195 -37.64 10.82 -22.09
C GLU A 195 -39.01 10.42 -21.54
N ALA A 196 -39.52 11.10 -20.50
CA ALA A 196 -40.80 10.80 -19.87
C ALA A 196 -42.00 10.79 -20.84
N SER A 197 -41.93 11.55 -21.94
CA SER A 197 -42.95 11.59 -22.99
C SER A 197 -42.89 10.37 -23.94
N GLY A 198 -41.78 9.62 -23.97
CA GLY A 198 -41.51 8.55 -24.90
C GLY A 198 -41.40 8.97 -26.38
N VAL A 199 -41.23 10.28 -26.64
CA VAL A 199 -41.16 10.85 -28.02
C VAL A 199 -39.71 11.18 -28.41
N GLU A 200 -38.85 11.50 -27.45
CA GLU A 200 -37.47 11.94 -27.67
C GLU A 200 -36.51 11.13 -26.80
N ASN A 201 -35.37 10.73 -27.36
CA ASN A 201 -34.23 10.22 -26.61
C ASN A 201 -33.27 11.35 -26.29
N ALA A 202 -32.84 11.42 -25.05
CA ALA A 202 -31.91 12.43 -24.52
C ALA A 202 -30.44 12.07 -24.86
N ASN A 203 -30.15 11.78 -26.14
CA ASN A 203 -28.88 11.20 -26.60
C ASN A 203 -27.66 12.00 -26.16
N ASP A 204 -27.68 13.33 -26.25
CA ASP A 204 -26.54 14.17 -25.88
C ASP A 204 -26.23 14.11 -24.35
N TYR A 205 -27.27 14.00 -23.52
CA TYR A 205 -27.09 13.80 -22.06
C TYR A 205 -26.61 12.38 -21.73
N ARG A 206 -27.04 11.39 -22.52
CA ARG A 206 -26.54 10.01 -22.43
C ARG A 206 -25.07 9.94 -22.80
N ASP A 207 -24.60 10.67 -23.82
CA ASP A 207 -23.19 10.76 -24.19
C ASP A 207 -22.36 11.42 -23.07
N GLN A 208 -22.82 12.52 -22.51
CA GLN A 208 -22.16 13.19 -21.38
C GLN A 208 -22.06 12.25 -20.18
N ARG A 209 -23.14 11.51 -19.84
CA ARG A 209 -23.12 10.52 -18.76
C ARG A 209 -22.12 9.41 -19.00
N ASN A 210 -22.09 8.88 -20.22
CA ASN A 210 -21.16 7.82 -20.60
C ASN A 210 -19.69 8.29 -20.52
N LEU A 211 -19.40 9.52 -20.91
CA LEU A 211 -18.08 10.11 -20.77
C LEU A 211 -17.67 10.21 -19.29
N LEU A 212 -18.56 10.62 -18.38
CA LEU A 212 -18.33 10.62 -16.95
C LEU A 212 -18.13 9.20 -16.40
N MET A 213 -18.83 8.21 -16.94
CA MET A 213 -18.61 6.80 -16.59
C MET A 213 -17.24 6.30 -17.06
N ASP A 214 -16.78 6.70 -18.24
CA ASP A 214 -15.43 6.38 -18.72
C ASP A 214 -14.36 7.07 -17.84
N GLU A 215 -14.61 8.29 -17.38
CA GLU A 215 -13.75 8.99 -16.42
C GLU A 215 -13.72 8.31 -15.05
N LEU A 216 -14.88 7.89 -14.51
CA LEU A 216 -15.00 7.17 -13.25
C LEU A 216 -14.17 5.86 -13.26
N ALA A 217 -14.12 5.18 -14.39
CA ALA A 217 -13.36 3.93 -14.54
C ALA A 217 -11.87 4.09 -14.28
N LYS A 218 -11.30 5.27 -14.43
CA LYS A 218 -9.90 5.56 -14.10
C LYS A 218 -9.64 5.51 -12.60
N TYR A 219 -10.58 5.97 -11.81
CA TYR A 219 -10.45 6.04 -10.36
C TYR A 219 -10.78 4.75 -9.65
N THR A 220 -11.82 4.02 -10.13
CA THR A 220 -12.32 2.81 -9.49
C THR A 220 -13.05 1.91 -10.48
N TYR A 221 -12.95 0.60 -10.25
CA TYR A 221 -13.82 -0.34 -10.96
C TYR A 221 -15.22 -0.32 -10.38
N TYR A 222 -16.22 -0.39 -11.26
CA TYR A 222 -17.62 -0.43 -10.88
C TYR A 222 -18.43 -1.33 -11.81
N THR A 223 -19.55 -1.80 -11.32
CA THR A 223 -20.57 -2.45 -12.12
C THR A 223 -21.76 -1.52 -12.30
N TYR A 224 -22.44 -1.63 -13.43
CA TYR A 224 -23.61 -0.81 -13.70
C TYR A 224 -24.70 -1.55 -14.48
N ASN A 225 -25.93 -1.08 -14.31
CA ASN A 225 -27.09 -1.43 -15.10
C ASN A 225 -27.93 -0.18 -15.38
N GLU A 226 -28.65 -0.19 -16.50
CA GLU A 226 -29.59 0.87 -16.88
C GLU A 226 -31.01 0.33 -16.71
N ASP A 227 -31.88 1.10 -16.07
CA ASP A 227 -33.28 0.74 -15.87
C ASP A 227 -34.14 1.10 -17.10
N ILE A 228 -35.44 0.79 -17.02
CA ILE A 228 -36.39 1.05 -18.11
C ILE A 228 -36.63 2.55 -18.36
N ASP A 229 -36.40 3.38 -17.34
CA ASP A 229 -36.53 4.85 -17.43
C ASP A 229 -35.24 5.53 -17.93
N GLY A 230 -34.24 4.74 -18.36
CA GLY A 230 -32.96 5.25 -18.86
C GLY A 230 -31.99 5.73 -17.79
N LYS A 231 -32.25 5.44 -16.50
CA LYS A 231 -31.37 5.79 -15.39
C LYS A 231 -30.33 4.71 -15.18
N VAL A 232 -29.06 5.10 -15.04
CA VAL A 232 -27.96 4.18 -14.74
C VAL A 232 -27.79 4.05 -13.23
N GLN A 233 -27.68 2.82 -12.75
CA GLN A 233 -27.33 2.48 -11.38
C GLN A 233 -25.89 1.99 -11.35
N ILE A 234 -25.07 2.52 -10.46
CA ILE A 234 -23.63 2.23 -10.36
C ILE A 234 -23.32 1.68 -8.99
N TYR A 235 -22.52 0.60 -8.95
CA TYR A 235 -22.12 -0.08 -7.72
C TYR A 235 -20.61 -0.29 -7.69
N ILE A 236 -19.98 0.04 -6.56
CA ILE A 236 -18.58 -0.27 -6.25
C ILE A 236 -18.58 -1.34 -5.17
N ASN A 237 -17.96 -2.50 -5.42
CA ASN A 237 -17.91 -3.63 -4.49
C ASN A 237 -19.29 -3.99 -3.90
N ASN A 238 -20.33 -4.03 -4.76
CA ASN A 238 -21.73 -4.28 -4.42
C ASN A 238 -22.40 -3.19 -3.55
N ALA A 239 -21.72 -2.13 -3.18
CA ALA A 239 -22.32 -0.99 -2.52
C ALA A 239 -22.72 0.08 -3.55
N PRO A 240 -23.87 0.74 -3.38
CA PRO A 240 -24.34 1.70 -4.36
C PRO A 240 -23.54 3.00 -4.32
N LEU A 241 -23.08 3.46 -5.50
CA LEU A 241 -22.56 4.81 -5.71
C LEU A 241 -23.64 5.74 -6.28
N VAL A 242 -24.41 5.26 -7.26
CA VAL A 242 -25.53 6.00 -7.83
C VAL A 242 -26.73 5.08 -7.95
N ILE A 243 -27.87 5.47 -7.39
CA ILE A 243 -29.14 4.80 -7.59
C ILE A 243 -30.16 5.84 -8.04
N GLU A 244 -30.80 5.61 -9.18
CA GLU A 244 -31.76 6.53 -9.79
C GLU A 244 -31.18 7.95 -9.96
N THR A 245 -31.66 8.91 -9.18
CA THR A 245 -31.26 10.31 -9.20
C THR A 245 -30.46 10.72 -7.96
N LYS A 246 -29.99 9.73 -7.19
CA LYS A 246 -29.28 9.97 -5.92
C LYS A 246 -27.89 9.39 -5.97
N ALA A 247 -26.88 10.18 -5.60
CA ALA A 247 -25.52 9.74 -5.34
C ALA A 247 -25.33 9.41 -3.86
N PHE A 248 -24.45 8.42 -3.60
CA PHE A 248 -23.95 8.06 -2.29
C PHE A 248 -22.46 8.34 -2.25
N HIS A 249 -22.02 9.02 -1.21
CA HIS A 249 -20.66 9.52 -1.14
C HIS A 249 -19.75 8.60 -0.33
N MET A 250 -18.50 8.61 -0.70
CA MET A 250 -17.40 8.06 0.08
C MET A 250 -16.74 9.20 0.86
N LYS A 251 -16.12 8.86 1.99
CA LYS A 251 -15.28 9.77 2.77
C LYS A 251 -13.98 9.08 3.16
N THR A 252 -13.00 9.88 3.54
CA THR A 252 -11.76 9.40 4.14
C THR A 252 -11.90 9.42 5.66
N GLU A 253 -11.50 8.32 6.32
CA GLU A 253 -11.35 8.25 7.77
C GLU A 253 -9.89 7.98 8.11
N SER A 254 -9.33 8.79 9.03
CA SER A 254 -7.96 8.59 9.49
C SER A 254 -7.91 7.42 10.48
N ALA A 255 -7.04 6.45 10.21
CA ALA A 255 -6.73 5.42 11.18
C ALA A 255 -6.04 6.04 12.41
N THR A 256 -6.55 5.77 13.60
CA THR A 256 -6.16 6.44 14.85
C THR A 256 -4.67 6.28 15.18
N GLN A 257 -4.06 5.17 14.77
CA GLN A 257 -2.66 4.87 15.07
C GLN A 257 -1.66 5.36 14.03
N THR A 258 -2.06 5.44 12.75
CA THR A 258 -1.13 5.72 11.64
C THR A 258 -1.35 7.07 10.99
N GLY A 259 -2.54 7.67 11.14
CA GLY A 259 -2.92 8.89 10.44
C GLY A 259 -3.23 8.67 8.95
N LEU A 260 -3.08 7.45 8.43
CA LEU A 260 -3.37 7.11 7.05
C LEU A 260 -4.88 6.99 6.82
N TYR A 261 -5.36 7.42 5.64
CA TYR A 261 -6.78 7.42 5.33
C TYR A 261 -7.26 6.05 4.83
N ASN A 262 -8.32 5.54 5.44
CA ASN A 262 -9.18 4.53 4.83
C ASN A 262 -10.31 5.20 4.07
N VAL A 263 -10.76 4.57 3.00
CA VAL A 263 -11.91 5.03 2.23
C VAL A 263 -13.14 4.25 2.68
N VAL A 264 -14.12 4.97 3.23
CA VAL A 264 -15.34 4.37 3.79
C VAL A 264 -16.58 5.02 3.18
N TRP A 265 -17.72 4.32 3.20
CA TRP A 265 -18.99 4.91 2.80
C TRP A 265 -19.47 5.90 3.87
N GLU A 266 -19.91 7.09 3.45
CA GLU A 266 -20.39 8.14 4.36
C GLU A 266 -21.71 7.77 5.03
N SER A 267 -22.58 7.09 4.30
CA SER A 267 -23.89 6.67 4.76
C SER A 267 -23.94 5.14 4.94
N ASN A 268 -23.85 4.67 6.21
CA ASN A 268 -24.63 3.61 6.68
C ASN A 268 -24.43 2.17 6.44
N GLY A 269 -23.43 1.59 7.09
CA GLY A 269 -23.32 0.16 7.32
C GLY A 269 -22.65 -0.63 6.19
N PHE A 270 -22.15 0.00 5.14
CA PHE A 270 -21.35 -0.68 4.13
C PHE A 270 -19.87 -0.82 4.52
N GLY A 271 -19.41 -0.04 5.55
CA GLY A 271 -18.03 -0.11 6.03
C GLY A 271 -17.00 0.40 5.02
N ASP A 272 -15.86 -0.28 4.95
CA ASP A 272 -14.76 0.07 4.04
C ASP A 272 -15.15 -0.15 2.58
N VAL A 273 -14.75 0.79 1.71
CA VAL A 273 -14.96 0.68 0.26
C VAL A 273 -14.02 -0.37 -0.31
N TYR A 274 -12.78 -0.42 0.17
CA TYR A 274 -11.73 -1.33 -0.27
C TYR A 274 -11.17 -2.13 0.90
N LYS A 275 -10.91 -3.41 0.68
CA LYS A 275 -10.22 -4.27 1.62
C LYS A 275 -8.71 -4.11 1.44
N GLN A 276 -8.01 -3.71 2.49
CA GLN A 276 -6.56 -3.52 2.51
C GLN A 276 -5.83 -4.67 3.23
N ASP A 277 -6.56 -5.63 3.74
CA ASP A 277 -6.09 -6.84 4.42
C ASP A 277 -6.09 -8.09 3.53
N GLU A 278 -6.42 -7.92 2.25
CA GLU A 278 -6.37 -8.98 1.24
C GLU A 278 -5.46 -8.55 0.07
N ALA A 279 -4.70 -9.51 -0.46
CA ALA A 279 -3.94 -9.29 -1.68
C ALA A 279 -4.86 -9.01 -2.88
N TYR A 280 -4.46 -8.05 -3.73
CA TYR A 280 -5.18 -7.81 -4.97
C TYR A 280 -5.08 -9.02 -5.92
N SER A 281 -6.09 -9.18 -6.79
CA SER A 281 -6.20 -10.34 -7.67
C SER A 281 -6.88 -9.98 -8.98
N THR A 282 -6.22 -10.30 -10.08
CA THR A 282 -6.78 -10.16 -11.45
C THR A 282 -8.05 -10.99 -11.63
N ALA A 283 -8.09 -12.20 -11.05
CA ALA A 283 -9.27 -13.06 -11.12
C ALA A 283 -10.49 -12.46 -10.40
N LYS A 284 -10.26 -11.76 -9.28
CA LYS A 284 -11.31 -11.05 -8.53
C LYS A 284 -11.57 -9.63 -9.06
N LYS A 285 -10.80 -9.16 -10.06
CA LYS A 285 -10.86 -7.79 -10.61
C LYS A 285 -10.61 -6.71 -9.54
N THR A 286 -9.73 -7.00 -8.57
CA THR A 286 -9.35 -6.03 -7.54
C THR A 286 -8.11 -5.23 -7.93
N ASP A 287 -7.38 -5.62 -8.99
CA ASP A 287 -6.27 -4.90 -9.62
C ASP A 287 -6.76 -3.76 -10.52
N THR A 288 -7.60 -2.87 -9.98
CA THR A 288 -8.34 -1.88 -10.77
C THR A 288 -8.51 -0.55 -10.07
N GLY A 289 -8.35 0.53 -10.84
CA GLY A 289 -8.56 1.92 -10.42
C GLY A 289 -7.39 2.53 -9.67
N THR A 290 -7.10 3.79 -9.99
CA THR A 290 -6.00 4.53 -9.36
C THR A 290 -6.16 4.66 -7.87
N LEU A 291 -7.40 4.82 -7.36
CA LEU A 291 -7.66 4.99 -5.94
C LEU A 291 -7.26 3.75 -5.12
N TYR A 292 -7.61 2.55 -5.60
CA TYR A 292 -7.17 1.31 -4.96
C TYR A 292 -5.67 1.07 -5.20
N GLY A 293 -5.14 1.48 -6.35
CA GLY A 293 -3.71 1.46 -6.65
C GLY A 293 -2.90 2.25 -5.64
N ILE A 294 -3.34 3.46 -5.28
CA ILE A 294 -2.70 4.28 -4.24
C ILE A 294 -2.77 3.59 -2.87
N LEU A 295 -3.96 3.12 -2.48
CA LEU A 295 -4.15 2.46 -1.19
C LEU A 295 -3.25 1.23 -1.03
N THR A 296 -3.13 0.44 -2.09
CA THR A 296 -2.26 -0.75 -2.12
C THR A 296 -0.78 -0.36 -2.09
N ALA A 297 -0.33 0.56 -2.94
CA ALA A 297 1.07 0.98 -2.99
C ALA A 297 1.52 1.64 -1.69
N ARG A 298 0.67 2.50 -1.11
CA ARG A 298 0.94 3.23 0.12
C ARG A 298 0.96 2.34 1.36
N GLY A 299 0.11 1.29 1.38
CA GLY A 299 -0.16 0.47 2.56
C GLY A 299 -1.06 1.17 3.59
N ASN A 300 -1.28 0.49 4.72
CA ASN A 300 -2.20 0.91 5.77
C ASN A 300 -1.51 1.28 7.10
N LYS A 301 -0.19 1.14 7.18
CA LYS A 301 0.64 1.47 8.35
C LYS A 301 2.06 1.85 7.94
N ASN A 302 2.80 2.45 8.85
CA ASN A 302 4.26 2.57 8.75
C ASN A 302 4.86 1.26 9.26
N ALA A 303 5.55 0.55 8.40
CA ALA A 303 6.12 -0.74 8.71
C ALA A 303 7.49 -0.61 9.39
N VAL A 304 7.85 -1.63 10.16
CA VAL A 304 9.11 -1.74 10.89
C VAL A 304 9.73 -3.12 10.67
N TYR A 305 10.98 -3.32 11.05
CA TYR A 305 11.73 -4.56 10.83
C TYR A 305 11.00 -5.83 11.30
N SER A 306 10.26 -5.77 12.42
CA SER A 306 9.51 -6.92 12.94
C SER A 306 8.33 -7.34 12.07
N ASP A 307 7.97 -6.52 11.07
CA ASP A 307 6.93 -6.83 10.07
C ASP A 307 7.44 -7.75 8.95
N VAL A 308 8.76 -8.02 8.87
CA VAL A 308 9.35 -9.03 7.98
C VAL A 308 9.64 -10.29 8.78
N PRO A 309 8.76 -11.30 8.77
CA PRO A 309 8.95 -12.51 9.58
C PRO A 309 10.22 -13.26 9.18
N GLN A 310 11.04 -13.59 10.17
CA GLN A 310 12.21 -14.44 9.99
C GLN A 310 11.88 -15.86 10.47
N GLN A 311 12.25 -16.86 9.68
CA GLN A 311 11.99 -18.25 10.04
C GLN A 311 12.78 -18.63 11.29
N PRO A 312 12.18 -19.31 12.29
CA PRO A 312 12.91 -19.82 13.42
C PRO A 312 14.03 -20.79 12.98
N ASP A 313 15.26 -20.56 13.48
CA ASP A 313 16.38 -21.46 13.20
C ASP A 313 16.21 -22.74 14.05
N PRO A 314 16.08 -23.92 13.44
CA PRO A 314 15.96 -25.17 14.19
C PRO A 314 17.25 -25.54 14.99
N ASN A 315 18.38 -24.88 14.66
CA ASN A 315 19.63 -25.08 15.39
C ASN A 315 19.76 -24.13 16.61
N ASP A 316 18.82 -23.22 16.80
CA ASP A 316 18.81 -22.34 17.96
C ASP A 316 18.69 -23.18 19.24
N LYS A 317 19.62 -22.96 20.18
CA LYS A 317 19.70 -23.70 21.42
C LYS A 317 18.51 -23.54 22.35
N LYS A 318 17.69 -22.51 22.16
CA LYS A 318 16.40 -22.37 22.87
C LYS A 318 15.45 -23.57 22.63
N TYR A 319 15.65 -24.29 21.52
CA TYR A 319 14.89 -25.51 21.21
C TYR A 319 15.52 -26.80 21.78
N LEU A 320 16.51 -26.69 22.68
CA LEU A 320 17.03 -27.83 23.38
C LEU A 320 16.36 -27.99 24.77
N ASN A 321 15.97 -29.22 25.11
CA ASN A 321 15.57 -29.57 26.45
C ASN A 321 16.79 -29.61 27.38
N ALA A 322 16.57 -29.70 28.70
CA ALA A 322 17.65 -29.76 29.68
C ALA A 322 18.58 -30.98 29.52
N ASP A 323 18.15 -32.04 28.83
CA ASP A 323 18.91 -33.24 28.48
C ASP A 323 19.66 -33.14 27.14
N GLY A 324 19.58 -31.96 26.46
CA GLY A 324 20.19 -31.72 25.15
C GLY A 324 19.39 -32.26 23.96
N SER A 325 18.23 -32.86 24.19
CA SER A 325 17.35 -33.31 23.10
C SER A 325 16.58 -32.12 22.50
N PHE A 326 16.24 -32.23 21.20
CA PHE A 326 15.47 -31.17 20.50
C PHE A 326 14.01 -31.13 20.98
N ASN A 327 13.54 -29.96 21.35
CA ASN A 327 12.17 -29.68 21.78
C ASN A 327 11.26 -29.39 20.58
N GLN A 328 10.78 -30.44 19.94
CA GLN A 328 9.91 -30.35 18.77
C GLN A 328 8.63 -29.52 19.03
N THR A 329 8.03 -29.65 20.22
CA THR A 329 6.78 -28.95 20.55
C THR A 329 6.98 -27.43 20.60
N LEU A 330 8.09 -26.95 21.18
CA LEU A 330 8.41 -25.54 21.24
C LEU A 330 8.71 -24.99 19.84
N TYR A 331 9.51 -25.72 19.05
CA TYR A 331 9.80 -25.35 17.67
C TYR A 331 8.53 -25.28 16.82
N ASP A 332 7.65 -26.29 16.88
CA ASP A 332 6.41 -26.33 16.12
C ASP A 332 5.47 -25.18 16.50
N THR A 333 5.46 -24.76 17.77
CA THR A 333 4.69 -23.63 18.25
C THR A 333 5.21 -22.32 17.64
N ASP A 334 6.52 -22.08 17.69
CA ASP A 334 7.13 -20.88 17.12
C ASP A 334 7.04 -20.87 15.59
N TYR A 335 7.19 -22.01 14.94
CA TYR A 335 7.01 -22.15 13.51
C TYR A 335 5.56 -21.94 13.07
N GLY A 336 4.57 -22.32 13.91
CA GLY A 336 3.17 -22.00 13.71
C GLY A 336 2.92 -20.48 13.72
N LYS A 337 3.44 -19.79 14.73
CA LYS A 337 3.37 -18.30 14.81
C LYS A 337 4.06 -17.63 13.62
N TYR A 338 5.19 -18.16 13.18
CA TYR A 338 5.87 -17.67 11.98
C TYR A 338 4.98 -17.75 10.74
N LYS A 339 4.29 -18.88 10.53
CA LYS A 339 3.36 -19.05 9.40
C LYS A 339 2.21 -18.04 9.42
N ASP A 340 1.64 -17.82 10.59
CA ASP A 340 0.57 -16.83 10.76
C ASP A 340 1.08 -15.41 10.42
N LYS A 341 2.30 -15.07 10.84
CA LYS A 341 2.96 -13.80 10.49
C LYS A 341 3.27 -13.70 8.98
N VAL A 342 3.67 -14.80 8.34
CA VAL A 342 3.91 -14.83 6.88
C VAL A 342 2.61 -14.62 6.11
N GLU A 343 1.51 -15.22 6.54
CA GLU A 343 0.20 -14.99 5.93
C GLU A 343 -0.22 -13.51 6.05
N LEU A 344 -0.05 -12.93 7.23
CA LEU A 344 -0.31 -11.49 7.45
C LEU A 344 0.59 -10.62 6.58
N TYR A 345 1.89 -10.92 6.52
CA TYR A 345 2.84 -10.21 5.65
C TYR A 345 2.40 -10.24 4.19
N ASN A 346 2.04 -11.41 3.67
CA ASN A 346 1.62 -11.57 2.28
C ASN A 346 0.34 -10.81 1.95
N ASN A 347 -0.55 -10.64 2.91
CA ASN A 347 -1.81 -9.93 2.72
C ASN A 347 -1.71 -8.41 2.93
N THR A 348 -0.66 -7.92 3.59
CA THR A 348 -0.50 -6.51 3.96
C THR A 348 0.81 -5.92 3.44
N ILE A 349 1.93 -6.22 4.10
CA ILE A 349 3.24 -5.61 3.83
C ILE A 349 3.77 -6.01 2.45
N GLY A 350 3.74 -7.30 2.12
CA GLY A 350 4.29 -7.85 0.86
C GLY A 350 3.56 -7.37 -0.40
N ASN A 351 2.30 -6.90 -0.25
CA ASN A 351 1.52 -6.35 -1.35
C ASN A 351 1.67 -4.84 -1.52
N SER A 352 2.31 -4.17 -0.59
CA SER A 352 2.46 -2.71 -0.60
C SER A 352 3.90 -2.33 -0.86
N ILE A 353 4.11 -1.43 -1.81
CA ILE A 353 5.45 -0.98 -2.22
C ILE A 353 6.15 -0.27 -1.06
N LEU A 354 5.47 0.74 -0.48
CA LEU A 354 6.11 1.61 0.52
C LEU A 354 6.30 0.90 1.86
N THR A 355 5.30 0.16 2.35
CA THR A 355 5.44 -0.56 3.63
C THR A 355 6.47 -1.69 3.53
N GLN A 356 6.60 -2.33 2.36
CA GLN A 356 7.65 -3.32 2.13
C GLN A 356 9.03 -2.67 2.13
N ALA A 357 9.19 -1.54 1.45
CA ALA A 357 10.45 -0.78 1.44
C ALA A 357 10.83 -0.31 2.85
N GLU A 358 9.87 0.24 3.61
CA GLU A 358 10.07 0.63 5.02
C GLU A 358 10.56 -0.55 5.87
N ALA A 359 9.83 -1.67 5.84
CA ALA A 359 10.12 -2.83 6.68
C ALA A 359 11.47 -3.49 6.34
N GLN A 360 11.76 -3.67 5.05
CA GLN A 360 13.01 -4.29 4.60
C GLN A 360 14.21 -3.40 4.90
N PHE A 361 14.07 -2.09 4.70
CA PHE A 361 15.14 -1.14 5.00
C PHE A 361 15.38 -1.02 6.52
N ASP A 362 14.31 -0.96 7.31
CA ASP A 362 14.41 -0.93 8.77
C ASP A 362 15.05 -2.24 9.32
N LEU A 363 14.76 -3.40 8.68
CA LEU A 363 15.39 -4.68 9.04
C LEU A 363 16.90 -4.66 8.79
N LEU A 364 17.35 -4.10 7.67
CA LEU A 364 18.78 -3.94 7.40
C LEU A 364 19.47 -3.09 8.48
N ILE A 365 18.89 -1.94 8.81
CA ILE A 365 19.45 -1.04 9.82
C ILE A 365 19.45 -1.69 11.20
N ASN A 366 18.33 -2.31 11.59
CA ASN A 366 18.22 -3.06 12.83
C ASN A 366 19.28 -4.16 12.92
N GLY A 367 19.50 -4.93 11.86
CA GLY A 367 20.52 -5.99 11.82
C GLY A 367 21.94 -5.45 12.06
N VAL A 368 22.31 -4.37 11.37
CA VAL A 368 23.64 -3.75 11.57
C VAL A 368 23.81 -3.22 12.97
N VAL A 369 22.80 -2.51 13.49
CA VAL A 369 22.83 -1.89 14.81
C VAL A 369 22.89 -2.92 15.93
N THR A 370 22.04 -3.94 15.85
CA THR A 370 22.00 -5.01 16.87
C THR A 370 23.27 -5.84 16.84
N MET A 371 23.79 -6.17 15.67
CA MET A 371 25.07 -6.88 15.53
C MET A 371 26.23 -6.14 16.20
N LEU A 372 26.33 -4.81 15.99
CA LEU A 372 27.38 -3.99 16.62
C LEU A 372 27.17 -3.90 18.12
N ASN A 373 25.96 -3.62 18.58
CA ASN A 373 25.66 -3.53 20.01
C ASN A 373 25.85 -4.87 20.74
N ASP A 374 25.54 -6.01 20.10
CA ASP A 374 25.70 -7.33 20.71
C ASP A 374 27.19 -7.73 20.86
N VAL A 375 28.06 -7.25 19.99
CA VAL A 375 29.51 -7.43 20.15
C VAL A 375 30.08 -6.54 21.26
N PHE A 376 29.60 -5.30 21.38
CA PHE A 376 30.04 -4.38 22.43
C PHE A 376 29.42 -4.68 23.79
N CYS A 377 28.23 -5.26 23.82
CA CYS A 377 27.47 -5.57 25.01
C CYS A 377 26.91 -7.00 24.91
N PRO A 378 27.75 -8.03 24.97
CA PRO A 378 27.30 -9.40 24.85
C PRO A 378 26.42 -9.81 26.03
N ASN A 379 25.38 -10.58 25.74
CA ASN A 379 24.56 -11.18 26.79
C ASN A 379 25.26 -12.38 27.42
N LEU A 380 25.06 -12.52 28.72
CA LEU A 380 25.51 -13.70 29.48
C LEU A 380 24.79 -14.94 28.95
N LYS A 381 25.54 -16.00 28.73
CA LYS A 381 25.02 -17.30 28.30
C LYS A 381 25.16 -18.33 29.42
N ASP A 382 24.13 -19.16 29.54
CA ASP A 382 24.18 -20.27 30.45
C ASP A 382 25.07 -21.44 29.88
N LYS A 383 25.23 -22.52 30.62
CA LYS A 383 25.99 -23.71 30.19
C LYS A 383 25.45 -24.38 28.89
N ASN A 384 24.22 -24.06 28.51
CA ASN A 384 23.59 -24.54 27.28
C ASN A 384 23.70 -23.49 26.16
N ASP A 385 24.39 -22.35 26.38
CA ASP A 385 24.53 -21.24 25.48
C ASP A 385 23.18 -20.49 25.23
N ASP A 386 22.21 -20.64 26.17
CA ASP A 386 20.96 -19.83 26.20
C ASP A 386 21.27 -18.48 26.84
N ASP A 387 20.89 -17.37 26.16
CA ASP A 387 21.11 -16.00 26.65
C ASP A 387 20.04 -15.54 27.66
N ARG A 388 19.07 -16.42 27.95
CA ARG A 388 18.01 -16.17 28.92
C ARG A 388 18.23 -16.89 30.23
N ILE A 389 18.66 -16.17 31.23
CA ILE A 389 19.05 -16.68 32.54
C ILE A 389 17.85 -16.72 33.48
N THR A 390 17.67 -17.84 34.19
CA THR A 390 16.73 -17.96 35.31
C THR A 390 17.44 -17.59 36.61
N ILE A 391 16.88 -16.62 37.34
CA ILE A 391 17.40 -16.20 38.66
C ILE A 391 16.89 -17.20 39.72
N LYS A 392 17.78 -17.70 40.56
CA LYS A 392 17.49 -18.71 41.58
C LYS A 392 16.59 -18.25 42.71
N SER A 393 16.75 -17.00 43.12
CA SER A 393 15.92 -16.31 44.11
C SER A 393 15.54 -14.93 43.64
N ALA A 394 14.43 -14.37 44.16
CA ALA A 394 14.01 -13.03 43.78
C ALA A 394 15.11 -12.02 44.13
N VAL A 395 15.46 -11.19 43.13
CA VAL A 395 16.45 -10.13 43.28
C VAL A 395 15.75 -8.81 43.53
N GLU A 396 16.09 -8.13 44.60
CA GLU A 396 15.62 -6.78 44.88
C GLU A 396 16.82 -5.84 44.99
N GLY A 397 16.77 -4.73 44.27
CA GLY A 397 17.83 -3.74 44.26
C GLY A 397 17.31 -2.36 43.95
N THR A 398 18.21 -1.39 43.93
CA THR A 398 17.88 0.01 43.67
C THR A 398 18.25 0.38 42.24
N THR A 399 17.34 1.08 41.53
CA THR A 399 17.62 1.67 40.22
C THR A 399 17.07 3.10 40.17
N LYS A 400 17.34 3.83 39.10
CA LYS A 400 16.81 5.18 38.87
C LYS A 400 15.56 5.11 37.96
N ASP A 401 14.54 5.91 38.31
CA ASP A 401 13.43 6.18 37.41
C ASP A 401 13.82 7.18 36.30
N ALA A 402 12.91 7.48 35.38
CA ALA A 402 13.10 8.44 34.28
C ALA A 402 13.39 9.87 34.80
N ASN A 403 13.07 10.20 36.06
CA ASN A 403 13.31 11.49 36.73
C ASN A 403 14.59 11.48 37.56
N GLY A 404 15.31 10.34 37.59
CA GLY A 404 16.53 10.17 38.37
C GLY A 404 16.32 9.84 39.86
N ASN A 405 15.09 9.55 40.30
CA ASN A 405 14.81 9.14 41.67
C ASN A 405 15.13 7.67 41.89
N ASP A 406 15.61 7.33 43.08
CA ASP A 406 15.85 5.96 43.48
C ASP A 406 14.51 5.20 43.64
N ILE A 407 14.37 4.09 42.94
CA ILE A 407 13.23 3.20 43.06
C ILE A 407 13.72 1.76 43.34
N THR A 408 12.91 0.99 44.04
CA THR A 408 13.18 -0.43 44.27
C THR A 408 12.68 -1.26 43.10
N PHE A 409 13.58 -1.98 42.49
CA PHE A 409 13.28 -2.88 41.35
C PHE A 409 13.37 -4.34 41.80
N LYS A 410 12.41 -5.17 41.29
CA LYS A 410 12.32 -6.56 41.65
C LYS A 410 12.34 -7.44 40.38
N LEU A 411 13.22 -8.45 40.39
CA LEU A 411 13.25 -9.51 39.43
C LEU A 411 12.60 -10.77 40.01
N ASP A 412 11.73 -11.39 39.25
CA ASP A 412 10.95 -12.58 39.65
C ASP A 412 11.65 -13.86 39.18
N THR A 413 11.64 -14.91 40.02
CA THR A 413 12.18 -16.23 39.69
C THR A 413 11.36 -16.99 38.66
N SER A 414 10.12 -16.58 38.39
CA SER A 414 9.26 -17.18 37.39
C SER A 414 9.59 -16.77 35.95
N LYS A 415 10.43 -15.75 35.77
CA LYS A 415 10.80 -15.18 34.48
C LYS A 415 12.27 -15.46 34.15
N LYS A 416 12.59 -15.46 32.88
CA LYS A 416 13.97 -15.49 32.37
C LYS A 416 14.36 -14.08 31.93
N TYR A 417 15.62 -13.72 32.13
CA TYR A 417 16.15 -12.39 31.82
C TYR A 417 17.42 -12.49 30.99
N LYS A 418 17.59 -11.58 30.05
CA LYS A 418 18.88 -11.38 29.39
C LYS A 418 19.72 -10.44 30.27
N LEU A 419 20.92 -10.84 30.56
CA LEU A 419 21.86 -10.10 31.42
C LEU A 419 23.13 -9.80 30.65
N LEU A 420 23.77 -8.64 30.93
CA LEU A 420 25.09 -8.36 30.39
C LEU A 420 26.11 -9.39 30.89
N ASP A 421 26.94 -9.91 30.01
CA ASP A 421 28.12 -10.69 30.39
C ASP A 421 29.21 -9.75 30.87
N VAL A 422 29.19 -9.44 32.16
CA VAL A 422 30.16 -8.50 32.79
C VAL A 422 31.58 -9.05 32.73
N THR A 423 31.79 -10.35 32.58
CA THR A 423 33.12 -10.96 32.57
C THR A 423 33.76 -10.87 31.17
N ASN A 424 32.98 -11.10 30.11
CA ASN A 424 33.49 -11.12 28.74
C ASN A 424 33.14 -9.85 27.95
N SER A 425 32.41 -8.89 28.57
CA SER A 425 32.05 -7.64 27.93
C SER A 425 33.29 -6.79 27.72
N PRO A 426 33.57 -6.30 26.51
CA PRO A 426 34.69 -5.38 26.30
C PRO A 426 34.45 -4.08 27.04
N VAL A 427 35.55 -3.39 27.35
CA VAL A 427 35.54 -2.18 28.12
C VAL A 427 36.05 -0.98 27.32
N GLY A 428 35.68 0.22 27.74
CA GLY A 428 36.19 1.47 27.22
C GLY A 428 37.72 1.62 27.45
N ALA A 429 38.30 2.63 26.86
CA ALA A 429 39.67 3.04 27.11
C ALA A 429 39.74 4.17 28.17
N ASP A 430 38.59 4.50 28.78
CA ASP A 430 38.48 5.41 29.91
C ASP A 430 39.17 4.86 31.19
N ASP A 431 39.41 5.74 32.16
CA ASP A 431 40.12 5.35 33.41
C ASP A 431 39.30 4.36 34.25
N ASP A 432 37.97 4.42 34.16
CA ASP A 432 37.04 3.53 34.89
C ASP A 432 36.79 2.20 34.20
N GLU A 433 37.37 1.98 33.01
CA GLU A 433 37.15 0.79 32.16
C GLU A 433 35.65 0.42 32.09
N THR A 434 34.85 1.40 31.57
CA THR A 434 33.37 1.30 31.54
C THR A 434 32.91 0.14 30.68
N ILE A 435 32.02 -0.72 31.24
CA ILE A 435 31.41 -1.86 30.56
C ILE A 435 29.96 -1.58 30.12
N GLY A 436 29.46 -2.38 29.21
CA GLY A 436 28.04 -2.33 28.82
C GLY A 436 27.64 -1.05 28.10
N THR A 437 28.59 -0.43 27.39
CA THR A 437 28.35 0.79 26.61
C THR A 437 27.93 0.44 25.20
N GLU A 438 26.64 0.55 24.90
CA GLU A 438 26.12 0.38 23.53
C GLU A 438 26.48 1.56 22.65
N LEU A 439 26.73 1.32 21.35
CA LEU A 439 27.05 2.37 20.39
C LEU A 439 25.79 3.07 19.88
N PHE A 440 24.75 2.30 19.54
CA PHE A 440 23.47 2.80 19.08
C PHE A 440 22.42 2.66 20.18
N VAL A 441 21.83 3.76 20.57
CA VAL A 441 20.83 3.79 21.64
C VAL A 441 19.43 4.07 21.07
N ARG A 442 18.43 3.57 21.77
CA ARG A 442 17.01 3.90 21.54
C ARG A 442 16.66 5.18 22.28
N THR A 443 15.83 6.02 21.67
CA THR A 443 15.42 7.29 22.29
C THR A 443 14.50 7.12 23.49
N GLY A 444 13.68 6.05 23.52
CA GLY A 444 12.67 5.82 24.56
C GLY A 444 13.08 4.89 25.69
N MET A 445 14.16 4.11 25.53
CA MET A 445 14.57 3.12 26.53
C MET A 445 16.06 2.81 26.42
N SER A 446 16.77 2.83 27.55
CA SER A 446 18.15 2.36 27.61
C SER A 446 18.26 0.86 27.38
N ARG A 447 19.42 0.38 26.88
CA ARG A 447 19.63 -1.07 26.65
C ARG A 447 19.51 -1.87 27.94
N TYR A 448 20.02 -1.35 29.08
CA TYR A 448 19.99 -2.03 30.33
C TYR A 448 19.32 -1.19 31.42
N THR A 449 18.54 -1.88 32.27
CA THR A 449 18.22 -1.38 33.64
C THR A 449 19.35 -1.80 34.53
N LYS A 450 20.02 -0.81 35.15
CA LYS A 450 21.12 -1.02 36.10
C LYS A 450 20.55 -1.13 37.51
N ILE A 451 20.63 -2.33 38.09
CA ILE A 451 20.12 -2.61 39.44
C ILE A 451 21.30 -2.72 40.42
N THR A 452 21.38 -1.82 41.40
CA THR A 452 22.39 -1.87 42.44
C THR A 452 21.93 -2.79 43.55
N LEU A 453 22.78 -3.77 43.92
CA LEU A 453 22.53 -4.81 44.90
C LEU A 453 23.50 -4.69 46.06
N ASP A 454 23.04 -4.95 47.29
CA ASP A 454 23.90 -5.17 48.44
C ASP A 454 24.66 -6.50 48.28
N HIS A 455 25.82 -6.60 48.93
CA HIS A 455 26.64 -7.80 48.93
C HIS A 455 25.84 -9.06 49.33
N GLN A 456 24.97 -8.96 50.36
CA GLN A 456 24.14 -10.08 50.79
C GLN A 456 23.18 -10.54 49.73
N VAL A 457 22.46 -9.60 49.10
CA VAL A 457 21.49 -9.92 48.01
C VAL A 457 22.23 -10.55 46.82
N TYR A 458 23.40 -10.01 46.47
CA TYR A 458 24.23 -10.56 45.40
C TYR A 458 24.64 -11.99 45.67
N SER A 459 25.20 -12.24 46.90
CA SER A 459 25.67 -13.56 47.32
C SER A 459 24.57 -14.60 47.42
N ASP A 460 23.37 -14.20 47.83
CA ASP A 460 22.23 -15.13 47.98
C ASP A 460 21.50 -15.44 46.65
N SER A 461 21.51 -14.52 45.72
CA SER A 461 20.69 -14.58 44.51
C SER A 461 21.45 -14.88 43.22
N CYS A 462 22.70 -14.48 43.14
CA CYS A 462 23.55 -14.57 41.95
C CYS A 462 24.59 -15.68 42.05
N VAL A 463 24.17 -16.84 42.50
CA VAL A 463 25.01 -18.06 42.64
C VAL A 463 24.50 -19.22 41.82
N ASP A 464 25.38 -20.11 41.44
CA ASP A 464 25.02 -21.38 40.79
C ASP A 464 24.39 -22.40 41.77
N SER A 465 24.05 -23.60 41.28
CA SER A 465 23.48 -24.68 42.09
C SER A 465 24.40 -25.12 43.20
N ASP A 466 25.70 -24.86 43.09
CA ASP A 466 26.75 -25.27 44.03
C ASP A 466 27.15 -24.13 44.97
N GLY A 467 26.55 -22.91 44.80
CA GLY A 467 26.79 -21.74 45.62
C GLY A 467 27.97 -20.89 45.18
N ASN A 468 28.51 -21.11 43.96
CA ASN A 468 29.57 -20.27 43.43
C ASN A 468 28.98 -18.99 42.78
N PRO A 469 29.63 -17.83 42.92
CA PRO A 469 29.21 -16.61 42.24
C PRO A 469 29.18 -16.82 40.72
N LEU A 470 28.07 -16.47 40.06
CA LEU A 470 27.91 -16.61 38.62
C LEU A 470 28.56 -15.49 37.80
N GLY A 471 29.19 -14.51 38.46
CA GLY A 471 29.75 -13.35 37.76
C GLY A 471 28.68 -12.50 37.06
N LEU A 472 27.43 -12.54 37.51
CA LEU A 472 26.30 -11.88 36.89
C LEU A 472 26.29 -10.34 37.08
N ALA A 473 27.00 -9.83 38.07
CA ALA A 473 26.99 -8.41 38.40
C ALA A 473 28.43 -7.86 38.53
N LYS A 474 28.60 -6.59 38.17
CA LYS A 474 29.86 -5.85 38.34
C LYS A 474 30.05 -5.50 39.81
N ASP A 475 31.22 -5.84 40.39
CA ASP A 475 31.64 -5.34 41.72
C ASP A 475 31.99 -3.85 41.61
N ASN A 476 31.36 -3.01 42.43
CA ASN A 476 31.59 -1.59 42.43
C ASN A 476 32.77 -1.17 43.35
N GLY A 477 33.36 -2.11 44.09
CA GLY A 477 34.49 -1.86 45.01
C GLY A 477 34.12 -1.19 46.35
N ASP A 478 32.85 -0.84 46.55
CA ASP A 478 32.31 -0.22 47.78
C ASP A 478 31.43 -1.19 48.60
N GLY A 479 31.40 -2.48 48.20
CA GLY A 479 30.56 -3.50 48.82
C GLY A 479 29.19 -3.62 48.18
N THR A 480 28.92 -2.89 47.07
CA THR A 480 27.74 -3.05 46.27
C THR A 480 28.06 -3.68 44.89
N TYR A 481 27.06 -4.20 44.24
CA TYR A 481 27.17 -4.83 42.92
C TYR A 481 26.13 -4.27 41.96
N THR A 482 26.49 -4.09 40.69
CA THR A 482 25.56 -3.63 39.65
C THR A 482 25.19 -4.77 38.69
N LEU A 483 23.90 -5.15 38.66
CA LEU A 483 23.34 -6.07 37.74
C LEU A 483 22.76 -5.32 36.53
N TYR A 484 23.12 -5.70 35.31
CA TYR A 484 22.67 -5.08 34.08
C TYR A 484 21.63 -6.00 33.42
N VAL A 485 20.36 -5.61 33.48
CA VAL A 485 19.24 -6.37 32.92
C VAL A 485 18.83 -5.77 31.58
N TYR A 486 18.89 -6.57 30.53
CA TYR A 486 18.55 -6.12 29.18
C TYR A 486 17.06 -5.78 29.06
N ASN A 487 16.76 -4.61 28.57
CA ASN A 487 15.42 -4.16 28.30
C ASN A 487 14.96 -4.70 26.93
N GLU A 488 14.21 -5.79 26.92
CA GLU A 488 13.66 -6.36 25.72
C GLU A 488 12.61 -5.41 25.08
N GLU A 489 12.31 -5.63 23.83
CA GLU A 489 11.29 -4.88 23.11
C GLU A 489 9.89 -5.25 23.62
N ASN A 490 8.94 -4.33 23.49
CA ASN A 490 7.57 -4.49 23.99
C ASN A 490 7.48 -4.81 25.49
N VAL A 491 8.39 -4.22 26.27
CA VAL A 491 8.42 -4.32 27.73
C VAL A 491 8.11 -2.96 28.31
N SER A 492 7.23 -2.90 29.29
CA SER A 492 7.06 -1.73 30.17
C SER A 492 7.64 -2.00 31.55
N ILE A 493 8.13 -0.94 32.20
CA ILE A 493 8.55 -0.98 33.60
C ILE A 493 7.38 -0.42 34.41
N GLU A 494 6.74 -1.25 35.21
CA GLU A 494 5.53 -0.90 35.93
C GLU A 494 5.69 -1.10 37.44
N GLN A 495 5.00 -0.25 38.23
CA GLN A 495 4.93 -0.40 39.64
C GLN A 495 3.86 -1.43 40.04
N ASP A 496 4.27 -2.50 40.72
CA ASP A 496 3.34 -3.44 41.32
C ASP A 496 2.52 -2.74 42.42
N LYS A 497 1.22 -2.74 42.26
CA LYS A 497 0.28 -2.12 43.19
C LYS A 497 0.23 -2.82 44.54
N THR A 498 0.76 -4.02 44.66
CA THR A 498 0.71 -4.84 45.88
C THR A 498 1.83 -4.52 46.84
N ASP A 499 3.07 -4.35 46.33
CA ASP A 499 4.27 -4.12 47.15
C ASP A 499 4.98 -2.80 46.84
N GLY A 500 4.47 -2.06 45.83
CA GLY A 500 4.99 -0.75 45.44
C GLY A 500 6.34 -0.79 44.70
N LYS A 501 6.86 -1.99 44.38
CA LYS A 501 8.13 -2.18 43.69
C LYS A 501 7.94 -2.18 42.19
N TYR A 502 8.96 -1.80 41.45
CA TYR A 502 8.95 -1.79 40.01
C TYR A 502 9.40 -3.16 39.45
N THR A 503 8.78 -3.60 38.38
CA THR A 503 9.10 -4.86 37.69
C THR A 503 8.85 -4.74 36.20
N TYR A 504 9.36 -5.70 35.42
CA TYR A 504 9.06 -5.81 34.00
C TYR A 504 7.67 -6.40 33.77
N ASN A 505 6.89 -5.71 32.93
CA ASN A 505 5.68 -6.24 32.33
C ASN A 505 5.94 -6.52 30.85
N TYR A 506 5.91 -7.80 30.48
CA TYR A 506 6.12 -8.25 29.10
C TYR A 506 4.77 -8.27 28.37
N HIS A 507 4.68 -7.52 27.27
CA HIS A 507 3.50 -7.48 26.44
C HIS A 507 3.63 -8.48 25.29
N ASP A 508 2.57 -9.21 25.04
CA ASP A 508 2.47 -10.15 23.91
C ASP A 508 1.79 -9.43 22.73
N ASP A 509 2.06 -9.87 21.50
CA ASP A 509 1.46 -9.33 20.26
C ASP A 509 -0.10 -9.30 20.28
N LYS A 510 -0.72 -10.07 21.18
CA LYS A 510 -2.18 -10.15 21.33
C LYS A 510 -2.78 -9.06 22.20
N ASP A 511 -1.96 -8.41 23.03
CA ASP A 511 -2.44 -7.39 23.96
C ASP A 511 -2.65 -6.03 23.28
N GLY A 512 -2.32 -5.91 21.98
CA GLY A 512 -2.38 -4.67 21.22
C GLY A 512 -1.43 -3.58 21.73
N TYR A 513 -0.52 -3.92 22.64
CA TYR A 513 0.54 -3.04 23.10
C TYR A 513 1.66 -3.05 22.05
N THR A 514 1.95 -1.89 21.51
CA THR A 514 3.12 -1.69 20.65
C THR A 514 3.72 -0.35 20.99
N ASP A 515 4.75 -0.39 21.82
CA ASP A 515 5.56 0.81 22.08
C ASP A 515 6.77 0.80 21.14
N LYS A 516 6.63 1.46 20.01
CA LYS A 516 7.71 1.57 19.01
C LYS A 516 8.96 2.26 19.57
N THR A 517 8.85 3.01 20.67
CA THR A 517 10.00 3.70 21.30
C THR A 517 10.95 2.73 21.97
N THR A 518 10.50 1.52 22.27
CA THR A 518 11.34 0.44 22.84
C THR A 518 12.12 -0.33 21.80
N MET A 519 11.84 -0.10 20.50
CA MET A 519 12.41 -0.85 19.38
C MET A 519 13.62 -0.14 18.77
N TYR A 520 14.56 -0.91 18.23
CA TYR A 520 15.72 -0.38 17.47
C TYR A 520 15.32 -0.08 16.00
N THR A 521 14.30 0.78 15.82
CA THR A 521 13.86 1.23 14.49
C THR A 521 14.65 2.48 14.06
N ILE A 522 14.75 2.73 12.76
CA ILE A 522 15.44 3.90 12.19
C ILE A 522 15.02 5.20 12.87
N THR A 523 13.74 5.35 13.18
CA THR A 523 13.18 6.56 13.80
C THR A 523 13.63 6.78 15.24
N ASN A 524 13.97 5.70 15.94
CA ASN A 524 14.32 5.75 17.38
C ASN A 524 15.82 5.70 17.66
N LEU A 525 16.61 5.37 16.63
CA LEU A 525 18.05 5.19 16.78
C LEU A 525 18.77 6.53 16.86
N GLN A 526 19.82 6.57 17.70
CA GLN A 526 20.83 7.62 17.70
C GLN A 526 22.17 7.03 18.17
N ILE A 527 23.27 7.71 17.86
CA ILE A 527 24.55 7.36 18.48
C ILE A 527 24.46 7.73 19.96
N ASN A 528 25.06 6.89 20.80
CA ASN A 528 25.10 7.10 22.24
C ASN A 528 25.72 8.48 22.58
N PRO A 529 24.95 9.39 23.21
CA PRO A 529 25.44 10.72 23.52
C PRO A 529 26.68 10.72 24.43
N ASP A 530 26.83 9.71 25.31
CA ASP A 530 27.98 9.60 26.19
C ASP A 530 29.27 9.30 25.38
N ILE A 531 29.17 8.42 24.36
CA ILE A 531 30.29 8.14 23.45
C ILE A 531 30.62 9.36 22.57
N LEU A 532 29.63 10.17 22.18
CA LEU A 532 29.89 11.42 21.45
C LEU A 532 30.57 12.46 22.31
N ALA A 533 30.28 12.48 23.61
CA ALA A 533 30.94 13.37 24.58
C ALA A 533 32.36 12.90 24.93
N ASP A 534 32.55 11.59 25.02
CA ASP A 534 33.84 10.96 25.33
C ASP A 534 34.09 9.69 24.52
N TYR A 535 34.90 9.80 23.49
CA TYR A 535 35.25 8.66 22.59
C TYR A 535 36.06 7.55 23.30
N SER A 536 36.52 7.76 24.52
CA SER A 536 37.20 6.72 25.31
C SER A 536 36.24 5.66 25.82
N LEU A 537 34.94 5.97 25.93
CA LEU A 537 33.88 5.03 26.32
C LEU A 537 33.58 3.97 25.27
N LEU A 538 34.06 4.15 24.01
CA LEU A 538 33.89 3.11 22.99
C LEU A 538 34.63 1.82 23.44
N PRO A 539 33.96 0.65 23.45
CA PRO A 539 34.57 -0.62 23.84
C PRO A 539 35.71 -1.02 22.89
N VAL A 540 36.93 -0.92 23.36
CA VAL A 540 38.17 -1.17 22.56
C VAL A 540 39.20 -2.02 23.28
N LYS A 541 38.97 -2.33 24.56
CA LYS A 541 39.85 -3.15 25.39
C LYS A 541 39.17 -4.43 25.82
N GLU A 542 39.94 -5.49 26.03
CA GLU A 542 39.48 -6.67 26.76
C GLU A 542 39.23 -6.35 28.22
N ASN A 543 38.19 -6.98 28.79
CA ASN A 543 37.95 -6.90 30.22
C ASN A 543 38.99 -7.71 30.98
N SER A 544 39.78 -7.07 31.85
CA SER A 544 40.78 -7.76 32.65
C SER A 544 40.23 -8.08 34.04
N THR A 545 39.97 -9.34 34.30
CA THR A 545 39.70 -9.87 35.64
C THR A 545 41.02 -9.95 36.44
N GLY A 546 41.53 -8.84 36.96
CA GLY A 546 42.76 -8.96 37.74
C GLY A 546 43.58 -7.70 38.00
N GLY A 547 43.10 -6.50 37.66
CA GLY A 547 43.72 -5.24 38.09
C GLY A 547 44.83 -4.68 37.19
N ASP A 548 45.20 -5.35 36.10
CA ASP A 548 46.02 -4.76 35.04
C ASP A 548 45.07 -4.24 33.94
N SER A 549 45.31 -3.02 33.44
CA SER A 549 44.55 -2.46 32.32
C SER A 549 44.48 -3.41 31.17
N GLY A 550 43.25 -3.75 30.67
CA GLY A 550 43.04 -4.66 29.57
C GLY A 550 43.82 -4.24 28.31
N ALA A 551 44.31 -5.23 27.57
CA ALA A 551 44.96 -4.98 26.28
C ALA A 551 43.95 -4.46 25.26
N TYR A 552 44.36 -3.61 24.33
CA TYR A 552 43.52 -3.23 23.22
C TYR A 552 43.14 -4.47 22.39
N ALA A 553 41.84 -4.70 22.21
CA ALA A 553 41.29 -5.93 21.65
C ALA A 553 41.04 -5.81 20.15
N GLN A 554 41.92 -6.39 19.35
CA GLN A 554 41.67 -6.54 17.91
C GLN A 554 40.56 -7.54 17.64
N ASP A 555 40.38 -8.53 18.48
CA ASP A 555 39.40 -9.62 18.31
C ASP A 555 37.95 -9.14 18.31
N ILE A 556 37.64 -8.07 19.05
CA ILE A 556 36.29 -7.46 19.05
C ILE A 556 35.90 -7.05 17.62
N TYR A 557 36.77 -6.30 16.96
CA TYR A 557 36.51 -5.81 15.60
C TYR A 557 36.61 -6.90 14.54
N GLN A 558 37.41 -7.96 14.79
CA GLN A 558 37.41 -9.15 13.93
C GLN A 558 36.08 -9.91 14.05
N LYS A 559 35.47 -9.98 15.21
CA LYS A 559 34.11 -10.54 15.40
C LYS A 559 33.08 -9.73 14.59
N ILE A 560 33.14 -8.39 14.66
CA ILE A 560 32.28 -7.50 13.86
C ILE A 560 32.45 -7.76 12.35
N LEU A 561 33.72 -7.81 11.88
CA LEU A 561 34.03 -8.06 10.45
C LEU A 561 33.55 -9.43 9.99
N THR A 562 33.57 -10.42 10.88
CA THR A 562 33.07 -11.77 10.58
C THR A 562 31.54 -11.79 10.55
N ALA A 563 30.89 -11.17 11.53
CA ALA A 563 29.45 -11.07 11.61
C ALA A 563 28.86 -10.30 10.41
N TRP A 564 29.52 -9.22 9.96
CA TRP A 564 29.13 -8.46 8.78
C TRP A 564 29.04 -9.30 7.51
N LYS A 565 29.91 -10.31 7.38
CA LYS A 565 29.94 -11.23 6.23
C LYS A 565 29.12 -12.49 6.41
N SER A 566 28.44 -12.62 7.52
CA SER A 566 27.54 -13.74 7.79
C SER A 566 26.12 -13.39 7.33
N ASP A 567 25.38 -14.40 6.92
CA ASP A 567 23.96 -14.24 6.60
C ASP A 567 23.21 -13.80 7.85
N PHE A 568 22.35 -12.76 7.71
CA PHE A 568 21.62 -12.26 8.88
C PHE A 568 20.10 -12.39 8.76
N ALA A 569 19.53 -12.22 7.54
CA ALA A 569 18.08 -12.23 7.35
C ALA A 569 17.65 -12.64 5.95
N VAL A 570 16.41 -13.10 5.83
CA VAL A 570 15.72 -13.24 4.54
C VAL A 570 15.06 -11.90 4.18
N LEU A 571 15.08 -11.56 2.90
CA LEU A 571 14.44 -10.35 2.38
C LEU A 571 12.92 -10.53 2.26
N ASP A 572 12.49 -11.72 1.87
CA ASP A 572 11.09 -12.11 1.73
C ASP A 572 10.86 -13.41 2.49
N PRO A 573 9.90 -13.46 3.42
CA PRO A 573 9.62 -14.67 4.22
C PRO A 573 9.16 -15.87 3.39
N ASN A 574 8.77 -15.67 2.13
CA ASN A 574 8.44 -16.76 1.20
C ASN A 574 9.69 -17.41 0.58
N THR A 575 10.87 -16.84 0.76
CA THR A 575 12.15 -17.39 0.32
C THR A 575 12.91 -17.99 1.50
N LYS A 576 13.91 -18.84 1.20
CA LYS A 576 14.78 -19.42 2.22
C LYS A 576 16.20 -18.87 2.16
N THR A 577 16.44 -17.93 1.23
CA THR A 577 17.77 -17.38 1.02
C THR A 577 17.98 -16.25 2.01
N SER A 578 18.91 -16.43 2.93
CA SER A 578 19.41 -15.37 3.79
C SER A 578 20.56 -14.66 3.08
N TYR A 579 20.79 -13.42 3.45
CA TYR A 579 21.77 -12.56 2.82
C TYR A 579 22.70 -11.93 3.85
N THR A 580 23.92 -11.61 3.47
CA THR A 580 24.79 -10.69 4.20
C THR A 580 24.24 -9.26 4.08
N PHE A 581 24.74 -8.31 4.89
CA PHE A 581 24.22 -6.92 4.85
C PHE A 581 24.36 -6.26 3.48
N ASP A 582 25.51 -6.46 2.81
CA ASP A 582 25.75 -5.90 1.48
C ASP A 582 24.88 -6.55 0.40
N GLU A 583 24.74 -7.86 0.46
CA GLU A 583 23.88 -8.62 -0.48
C GLU A 583 22.40 -8.30 -0.25
N TYR A 584 21.98 -8.17 1.01
CA TYR A 584 20.61 -7.82 1.36
C TYR A 584 20.19 -6.48 0.76
N TYR A 585 21.02 -5.46 0.92
CA TYR A 585 20.75 -4.15 0.33
C TYR A 585 20.69 -4.21 -1.20
N ASN A 586 21.66 -4.89 -1.83
CA ASN A 586 21.68 -5.04 -3.28
C ASN A 586 20.46 -5.79 -3.82
N GLU A 587 20.05 -6.86 -3.13
CA GLU A 587 18.87 -7.65 -3.51
C GLU A 587 17.59 -6.86 -3.29
N MET A 588 17.49 -6.08 -2.21
CA MET A 588 16.35 -5.19 -1.95
C MET A 588 16.15 -4.20 -3.10
N ILE A 589 17.19 -3.49 -3.51
CA ILE A 589 17.12 -2.54 -4.65
C ILE A 589 16.86 -3.26 -5.97
N GLY A 590 17.52 -4.40 -6.20
CA GLY A 590 17.32 -5.21 -7.41
C GLY A 590 15.88 -5.74 -7.55
N ASN A 591 15.23 -6.07 -6.44
CA ASN A 591 13.83 -6.51 -6.44
C ASN A 591 12.86 -5.37 -6.78
N PHE A 592 13.09 -4.15 -6.29
CA PHE A 592 12.31 -2.98 -6.68
C PHE A 592 12.41 -2.74 -8.19
N GLY A 593 13.62 -2.66 -8.76
CA GLY A 593 13.82 -2.48 -10.19
C GLY A 593 13.23 -3.59 -11.06
N THR A 594 13.34 -4.84 -10.63
CA THR A 594 12.75 -5.98 -11.34
C THR A 594 11.22 -5.91 -11.34
N ARG A 595 10.61 -5.60 -10.20
CA ARG A 595 9.16 -5.48 -10.04
C ARG A 595 8.61 -4.31 -10.84
N GLY A 596 9.27 -3.14 -10.80
CA GLY A 596 8.94 -1.98 -11.62
C GLY A 596 8.94 -2.30 -13.11
N SER A 597 9.95 -3.01 -13.60
CA SER A 597 10.04 -3.46 -15.00
C SER A 597 8.91 -4.43 -15.39
N VAL A 598 8.52 -5.36 -14.50
CA VAL A 598 7.39 -6.26 -14.73
C VAL A 598 6.08 -5.48 -14.83
N TRP A 599 5.83 -4.55 -13.91
CA TRP A 599 4.61 -3.73 -13.95
C TRP A 599 4.57 -2.80 -15.16
N GLN A 600 5.72 -2.21 -15.56
CA GLN A 600 5.78 -1.44 -16.79
C GLN A 600 5.38 -2.29 -18.01
N THR A 601 5.82 -3.53 -18.07
CA THR A 601 5.40 -4.47 -19.15
C THR A 601 3.90 -4.73 -19.11
N ILE A 602 3.30 -4.82 -17.92
CA ILE A 602 1.84 -4.96 -17.78
C ILE A 602 1.14 -3.68 -18.27
N VAL A 603 1.61 -2.50 -17.89
CA VAL A 603 1.07 -1.21 -18.36
C VAL A 603 1.09 -1.13 -19.88
N ASP A 604 2.22 -1.43 -20.52
CA ASP A 604 2.38 -1.41 -21.97
C ASP A 604 1.41 -2.37 -22.70
N ASN A 605 1.10 -3.50 -22.07
CA ASN A 605 0.13 -4.45 -22.61
C ASN A 605 -1.32 -3.96 -22.40
N GLN A 606 -1.63 -3.41 -21.22
CA GLN A 606 -2.95 -2.85 -20.93
C GLN A 606 -3.26 -1.63 -21.82
N GLU A 607 -2.27 -0.78 -22.10
CA GLU A 607 -2.41 0.34 -23.04
C GLU A 607 -2.83 -0.15 -24.45
N LYS A 608 -2.21 -1.22 -24.93
CA LYS A 608 -2.59 -1.83 -26.23
C LYS A 608 -4.01 -2.40 -26.21
N GLU A 609 -4.41 -3.05 -25.12
CA GLU A 609 -5.79 -3.59 -24.96
C GLU A 609 -6.81 -2.45 -24.91
N VAL A 610 -6.54 -1.38 -24.14
CA VAL A 610 -7.38 -0.18 -24.10
C VAL A 610 -7.53 0.45 -25.48
N GLN A 611 -6.42 0.57 -26.22
CA GLN A 611 -6.45 1.11 -27.58
C GLN A 611 -7.28 0.23 -28.53
N GLN A 612 -7.12 -1.09 -28.47
CA GLN A 612 -7.88 -2.02 -29.29
C GLN A 612 -9.39 -1.96 -28.99
N ASP A 613 -9.74 -1.86 -27.70
CA ASP A 613 -11.15 -1.79 -27.31
C ASP A 613 -11.77 -0.44 -27.70
N GLU A 614 -11.01 0.66 -27.60
CA GLU A 614 -11.46 1.96 -28.10
C GLU A 614 -11.61 1.94 -29.64
N GLU A 615 -10.69 1.33 -30.38
CA GLU A 615 -10.82 1.15 -31.82
C GLU A 615 -12.11 0.36 -32.19
N LYS A 616 -12.42 -0.73 -31.47
CA LYS A 616 -13.67 -1.48 -31.66
C LYS A 616 -14.89 -0.63 -31.32
N ARG A 617 -14.85 0.15 -30.25
CA ARG A 617 -15.94 1.08 -29.89
C ARG A 617 -16.14 2.11 -30.99
N GLN A 618 -15.07 2.69 -31.53
CA GLN A 618 -15.13 3.68 -32.62
C GLN A 618 -15.62 3.07 -33.93
N GLN A 619 -15.32 1.83 -34.23
CA GLN A 619 -15.87 1.11 -35.40
C GLN A 619 -17.40 0.99 -35.35
N ILE A 620 -17.98 0.84 -34.15
CA ILE A 620 -19.44 0.71 -33.99
C ILE A 620 -20.09 2.07 -33.75
N ALA A 621 -19.59 2.84 -32.81
CA ALA A 621 -20.21 4.06 -32.29
C ALA A 621 -19.71 5.35 -32.96
N GLY A 622 -18.56 5.27 -33.62
CA GLY A 622 -17.92 6.42 -34.25
C GLY A 622 -18.65 6.93 -35.48
N VAL A 623 -18.46 8.19 -35.78
CA VAL A 623 -19.02 8.86 -36.97
C VAL A 623 -18.03 8.78 -38.12
N SER A 624 -18.34 8.00 -39.15
CA SER A 624 -17.59 8.01 -40.40
C SER A 624 -18.10 9.15 -41.30
N THR A 625 -17.25 10.11 -41.59
CA THR A 625 -17.57 11.28 -42.41
C THR A 625 -18.08 10.85 -43.81
N ASP A 626 -17.46 9.82 -44.40
CA ASP A 626 -17.84 9.32 -45.75
C ASP A 626 -19.21 8.64 -45.73
N GLU A 627 -19.52 7.83 -44.73
CA GLU A 627 -20.83 7.20 -44.57
C GLU A 627 -21.92 8.22 -44.28
N GLU A 628 -21.65 9.20 -43.42
CA GLU A 628 -22.64 10.27 -43.15
C GLU A 628 -22.87 11.16 -44.36
N LEU A 629 -21.86 11.48 -45.18
CA LEU A 629 -22.03 12.23 -46.43
C LEU A 629 -22.84 11.44 -47.43
N ALA A 630 -22.61 10.12 -47.56
CA ALA A 630 -23.41 9.25 -48.41
C ALA A 630 -24.90 9.17 -47.97
N SER A 631 -25.09 9.08 -46.64
CA SER A 631 -26.42 9.10 -46.01
C SER A 631 -27.13 10.44 -46.23
N LEU A 632 -26.41 11.57 -46.07
CA LEU A 632 -26.91 12.90 -46.32
C LEU A 632 -27.41 13.06 -47.78
N LEU A 633 -26.62 12.63 -48.76
CA LEU A 633 -27.01 12.64 -50.15
C LEU A 633 -28.28 11.75 -50.40
N THR A 634 -28.35 10.60 -49.79
CA THR A 634 -29.50 9.69 -49.89
C THR A 634 -30.76 10.35 -49.34
N TYR A 635 -30.71 10.96 -48.14
CA TYR A 635 -31.83 11.65 -47.54
C TYR A 635 -32.19 12.93 -48.32
N GLN A 636 -31.23 13.65 -48.90
CA GLN A 636 -31.48 14.79 -49.78
C GLN A 636 -32.22 14.37 -51.04
N HIS A 637 -31.83 13.26 -51.66
CA HIS A 637 -32.55 12.74 -52.81
C HIS A 637 -33.96 12.28 -52.43
N ALA A 638 -34.14 11.61 -51.30
CA ALA A 638 -35.47 11.21 -50.83
C ALA A 638 -36.37 12.42 -50.53
N TYR A 639 -35.83 13.47 -49.90
CA TYR A 639 -36.52 14.73 -49.63
C TYR A 639 -37.00 15.39 -50.96
N ASN A 640 -36.09 15.51 -51.93
CA ASN A 640 -36.39 16.07 -53.24
C ASN A 640 -37.45 15.24 -54.00
N ALA A 641 -37.39 13.89 -53.93
CA ALA A 641 -38.37 13.01 -54.55
C ALA A 641 -39.74 13.14 -53.88
N ALA A 642 -39.82 13.19 -52.54
CA ALA A 642 -41.07 13.38 -51.83
C ALA A 642 -41.69 14.78 -52.11
N SER A 643 -40.87 15.86 -52.19
CA SER A 643 -41.31 17.17 -52.55
C SER A 643 -41.90 17.22 -53.96
N ARG A 644 -41.23 16.61 -54.94
CA ARG A 644 -41.76 16.50 -56.33
C ARG A 644 -43.06 15.72 -56.38
N TYR A 645 -43.15 14.61 -55.63
CA TYR A 645 -44.36 13.82 -55.51
C TYR A 645 -45.53 14.63 -54.95
N ILE A 646 -45.33 15.41 -53.89
CA ILE A 646 -46.33 16.32 -53.32
C ILE A 646 -46.80 17.32 -54.37
N ASN A 647 -45.90 17.95 -55.14
CA ASN A 647 -46.22 18.88 -56.19
C ASN A 647 -47.10 18.25 -57.29
N VAL A 648 -46.79 17.00 -57.71
CA VAL A 648 -47.63 16.25 -58.69
C VAL A 648 -49.02 16.00 -58.12
N VAL A 649 -49.13 15.58 -56.86
CA VAL A 649 -50.42 15.33 -56.20
C VAL A 649 -51.21 16.63 -56.05
N ASN A 650 -50.57 17.78 -55.74
CA ASN A 650 -51.21 19.09 -55.69
C ASN A 650 -51.75 19.51 -57.06
N GLN A 651 -50.97 19.32 -58.14
CA GLN A 651 -51.44 19.60 -59.51
C GLN A 651 -52.66 18.70 -59.90
N MET A 652 -52.68 17.47 -59.48
CA MET A 652 -53.82 16.57 -59.63
C MET A 652 -55.05 17.06 -58.85
N LEU A 653 -54.85 17.57 -57.65
CA LEU A 653 -55.91 18.16 -56.81
C LEU A 653 -56.47 19.45 -57.45
N GLU A 654 -55.62 20.35 -57.89
CA GLU A 654 -56.00 21.58 -58.60
C GLU A 654 -56.80 21.27 -59.85
N HIS A 655 -56.33 20.35 -60.69
CA HIS A 655 -57.04 19.97 -61.88
C HIS A 655 -58.41 19.29 -61.57
N LEU A 656 -58.54 18.58 -60.45
CA LEU A 656 -59.80 17.99 -60.01
C LEU A 656 -60.76 19.06 -59.49
N LEU A 657 -60.29 20.06 -58.79
CA LEU A 657 -61.08 21.23 -58.33
C LEU A 657 -61.57 22.09 -59.49
N GLU A 658 -60.73 22.33 -60.52
CA GLU A 658 -61.13 23.06 -61.75
C GLU A 658 -62.20 22.35 -62.56
N ARG A 659 -62.27 21.01 -62.51
CA ARG A 659 -63.29 20.26 -63.17
C ARG A 659 -64.56 20.03 -62.37
N LEU A 660 -64.54 20.22 -61.03
CA LEU A 660 -65.70 20.07 -60.18
C LEU A 660 -66.37 21.39 -59.80
N GLY A 661 -65.71 22.54 -60.03
CA GLY A 661 -66.27 23.89 -59.97
C GLY A 661 -66.78 24.37 -61.30
#